data_8fb025d4277a5689989984d6ed2d4b9a
#
_entry.id   8fb025d4277a5689989984d6ed2d4b9a
#
_cell.length_a   1.000
_cell.length_b   1.000
_cell.length_c   1.000
_cell.angle_alpha   90.00
_cell.angle_beta   90.00
_cell.angle_gamma   90.00
#
_symmetry.space_group_name_H-M   'P 1'
#
loop_
_entity.id
_entity.type
_entity.pdbx_description
1 polymer ?
#
loop_
_entity_poly.entity_id
_entity_poly.type
_entity_poly.pdbx_seq_one_letter_code
_entity_poly.pdbx_strand_id
1 'polypeptide(L)'
;MNVNLAYYSFADNKFYEPLDVLNADITIFKAVSSACSNEYEIYESGIYLCATSKLKMPKQGWKIHISASYDNAIHILNIVAKELVPQKCSFKVIKSLDLYLLTSQKPFSRTQFGKFITVYPESNSRFIALLEILNKKLSNFEGPEILTDRQYKQCKVLHYRYGGFEPIEKVTPYGQTLYLIQNGFGALTEDVRSPYYSLPIGIEEIILNEPILEIPRLFREYSVEKAIRFTNSGGVYEAKQKSTQRRVIIKEARPFTQMTKASVNSIKLRKKEAEILQNCKNSSFFPELIDSFDDSGHYFIVEEYIEGETLFHYVLHNNPFLKMKGSEPARRYIKTIVTFVADLFSAIVYLSSKGYEMHDLTPDNVMITDGGQIKIVDMEGCLRTGESEAFIGKNSFVMNGDRRFAALKELGLLLLSCIVTGKDALLALNRDAISQQLEHIDHLYSLCDEIKELILELTFARESSFIAVRRIIDNLQRKPLEKLVTRLNGEFQPNTHDDIARVLSGIIGTHGKTKKSTFPITPLFGNSMNYACGEAGIANGLVQLGHMDFNKDFTETCSFFSTSIPVGLYTGWGGCIWSLAESGNCFLGEELYQKHCRTSIKLNEHSFFAGRAGLLILAIRMFDATQNTCYYDDARMIADSIMQEYDYMNNQHIGLMRGNAGVALSMLAAYCLFYDSKYIEYGKTLLDRDLEFSFTDEEKIGFPAKKGSNTVLPYFMEGTCGVLSVLLRYMPYFNGYSTIAQKLAQGLHFGFSVSASLFDGMAGIGNTLIDCFHSFGKQQYFDWALEAAHFCWAHRIPYDNETIVFPDSYCQRISSDYGYGSMGILLFLNRIRTREIINFAIPLDDFIRGRLEKAALKNKFNES
;
A
#
# COMPACT_ATOMS: atom_id res chain seq x y z
N MET A 1 4.82 3.10 -5.71
CA MET A 1 4.06 4.28 -5.25
C MET A 1 4.10 4.28 -3.73
N ASN A 2 4.63 5.33 -3.11
CA ASN A 2 4.69 5.40 -1.65
C ASN A 2 3.67 6.43 -1.13
N VAL A 3 2.38 6.14 -1.27
CA VAL A 3 1.38 6.85 -0.50
C VAL A 3 1.47 6.33 0.93
N ASN A 4 1.61 7.23 1.89
CA ASN A 4 1.60 6.84 3.29
C ASN A 4 0.15 6.59 3.73
N LEU A 5 -0.32 5.34 3.57
CA LEU A 5 -1.68 4.94 3.97
C LEU A 5 -1.98 5.23 5.45
N ALA A 6 -0.96 5.31 6.31
CA ALA A 6 -1.17 5.70 7.70
C ALA A 6 -1.82 7.09 7.81
N TYR A 7 -1.53 8.02 6.89
CA TYR A 7 -2.19 9.34 6.87
C TYR A 7 -3.71 9.23 6.68
N TYR A 8 -4.20 8.18 6.06
CA TYR A 8 -5.61 7.98 5.74
C TYR A 8 -6.31 6.97 6.66
N SER A 9 -5.56 6.23 7.50
CA SER A 9 -6.12 5.09 8.23
C SER A 9 -6.51 5.39 9.67
N PHE A 10 -6.21 6.58 10.21
CA PHE A 10 -6.44 6.89 11.62
C PHE A 10 -7.66 7.78 11.89
N ALA A 11 -8.18 8.46 10.88
CA ALA A 11 -9.32 9.35 11.05
C ALA A 11 -10.66 8.61 11.09
N ASP A 12 -10.74 7.43 10.45
CA ASP A 12 -11.90 6.55 10.47
C ASP A 12 -11.47 5.08 10.52
N ASN A 13 -12.28 4.21 11.13
CA ASN A 13 -11.97 2.79 11.30
C ASN A 13 -12.53 1.88 10.20
N LYS A 14 -13.45 2.38 9.37
CA LYS A 14 -14.08 1.63 8.27
C LYS A 14 -13.59 2.09 6.90
N PHE A 15 -13.33 3.38 6.74
CA PHE A 15 -12.98 4.01 5.48
C PHE A 15 -11.63 4.71 5.56
N TYR A 16 -11.02 4.94 4.41
CA TYR A 16 -9.86 5.83 4.31
C TYR A 16 -10.32 7.28 4.37
N GLU A 17 -9.89 7.99 5.40
CA GLU A 17 -10.10 9.43 5.55
C GLU A 17 -8.77 10.11 5.89
N PRO A 18 -8.41 11.20 5.21
CA PRO A 18 -7.17 11.89 5.52
C PRO A 18 -7.23 12.54 6.89
N LEU A 19 -6.08 12.65 7.57
CA LEU A 19 -5.99 13.25 8.89
C LEU A 19 -6.44 14.74 8.93
N ASP A 20 -6.51 15.39 7.78
CA ASP A 20 -6.94 16.78 7.68
C ASP A 20 -8.43 17.00 7.98
N VAL A 21 -9.25 15.93 7.96
CA VAL A 21 -10.67 15.99 8.35
C VAL A 21 -10.88 16.11 9.86
N LEU A 22 -9.85 15.86 10.66
CA LEU A 22 -9.88 16.05 12.11
C LEU A 22 -9.78 17.54 12.46
N ASN A 23 -10.53 17.97 13.46
CA ASN A 23 -10.59 19.37 13.88
C ASN A 23 -9.33 19.78 14.67
N ALA A 24 -9.08 21.10 14.73
CA ALA A 24 -8.05 21.65 15.59
C ALA A 24 -8.42 21.49 17.09
N ASP A 25 -7.42 21.22 17.94
CA ASP A 25 -7.57 21.26 19.38
C ASP A 25 -7.89 22.69 19.84
N ILE A 26 -8.89 22.82 20.71
CA ILE A 26 -9.28 24.10 21.29
C ILE A 26 -8.11 24.80 22.03
N THR A 27 -7.21 24.01 22.64
CA THR A 27 -6.04 24.52 23.35
C THR A 27 -5.01 25.11 22.39
N ILE A 28 -4.73 24.42 21.28
CA ILE A 28 -3.84 24.92 20.22
C ILE A 28 -4.45 26.16 19.57
N PHE A 29 -5.74 26.10 19.22
CA PHE A 29 -6.44 27.22 18.61
C PHE A 29 -6.41 28.48 19.53
N LYS A 30 -6.70 28.30 20.82
CA LYS A 30 -6.64 29.42 21.80
C LYS A 30 -5.23 29.96 21.96
N ALA A 31 -4.19 29.11 22.02
CA ALA A 31 -2.81 29.58 22.13
C ALA A 31 -2.39 30.45 20.94
N VAL A 32 -2.81 30.08 19.70
CA VAL A 32 -2.52 30.87 18.51
C VAL A 32 -3.40 32.13 18.45
N SER A 33 -4.71 32.01 18.61
CA SER A 33 -5.66 33.11 18.43
C SER A 33 -5.53 34.22 19.50
N SER A 34 -5.20 33.82 20.74
CA SER A 34 -4.96 34.82 21.81
C SER A 34 -3.65 35.59 21.65
N ALA A 35 -2.66 35.03 20.95
CA ALA A 35 -1.41 35.73 20.65
C ALA A 35 -1.52 36.63 19.43
N CYS A 36 -2.31 36.23 18.41
CA CYS A 36 -2.42 36.91 17.14
C CYS A 36 -3.34 38.18 17.24
N SER A 37 -2.94 39.25 16.58
CA SER A 37 -3.72 40.48 16.39
C SER A 37 -4.54 40.40 15.07
N ASN A 38 -5.36 41.44 14.80
CA ASN A 38 -6.11 41.59 13.55
C ASN A 38 -5.22 41.70 12.28
N GLU A 39 -3.91 41.73 12.43
CA GLU A 39 -2.95 41.71 11.32
C GLU A 39 -2.61 40.29 10.83
N TYR A 40 -3.17 39.25 11.49
CA TYR A 40 -3.01 37.86 11.11
C TYR A 40 -4.31 37.28 10.59
N GLU A 41 -4.17 36.43 9.59
CA GLU A 41 -5.22 35.51 9.16
C GLU A 41 -4.92 34.11 9.77
N ILE A 42 -5.91 33.52 10.44
CA ILE A 42 -5.81 32.20 11.06
C ILE A 42 -6.74 31.25 10.31
N TYR A 43 -6.18 30.18 9.77
CA TYR A 43 -6.94 29.17 9.02
C TYR A 43 -6.31 27.77 9.14
N GLU A 44 -7.13 26.74 8.88
CA GLU A 44 -6.65 25.36 8.82
C GLU A 44 -6.21 24.99 7.41
N SER A 45 -5.04 24.33 7.29
CA SER A 45 -4.52 23.77 6.04
C SER A 45 -3.90 22.40 6.28
N GLY A 46 -4.55 21.36 5.78
CA GLY A 46 -4.16 19.98 6.07
C GLY A 46 -4.21 19.71 7.58
N ILE A 47 -3.12 19.18 8.13
CA ILE A 47 -2.98 18.91 9.58
C ILE A 47 -2.50 20.12 10.39
N TYR A 48 -2.42 21.29 9.79
CA TYR A 48 -1.85 22.49 10.40
C TYR A 48 -2.90 23.57 10.67
N LEU A 49 -2.70 24.33 11.75
CA LEU A 49 -3.28 25.63 11.98
C LEU A 49 -2.24 26.68 11.58
N CYS A 50 -2.58 27.51 10.61
CA CYS A 50 -1.71 28.53 10.04
C CYS A 50 -2.06 29.90 10.64
N ALA A 51 -1.03 30.70 10.97
CA ALA A 51 -1.13 32.11 11.34
C ALA A 51 -0.27 32.90 10.35
N THR A 52 -0.92 33.53 9.37
CA THR A 52 -0.24 34.24 8.28
C THR A 52 -0.39 35.73 8.48
N SER A 53 0.74 36.43 8.55
CA SER A 53 0.75 37.89 8.64
C SER A 53 0.45 38.53 7.28
N LYS A 54 -0.05 39.76 7.25
CA LYS A 54 -0.32 40.49 6.00
C LYS A 54 0.94 40.96 5.26
N LEU A 55 2.13 40.71 5.80
CA LEU A 55 3.38 41.02 5.10
C LEU A 55 3.60 40.07 3.94
N LYS A 56 4.13 40.61 2.83
CA LYS A 56 4.47 39.79 1.65
C LYS A 56 5.60 38.84 1.97
N MET A 57 5.36 37.54 1.76
CA MET A 57 6.34 36.49 1.99
C MET A 57 7.12 36.14 0.69
N PRO A 58 8.38 35.78 0.78
CA PRO A 58 9.08 35.16 -0.35
C PRO A 58 8.47 33.78 -0.66
N LYS A 59 8.61 33.35 -1.92
CA LYS A 59 8.11 32.02 -2.33
C LYS A 59 8.91 30.86 -1.74
N GLN A 60 10.16 31.09 -1.37
CA GLN A 60 11.07 30.12 -0.76
C GLN A 60 12.14 30.83 0.08
N GLY A 61 12.77 30.09 0.99
CA GLY A 61 13.79 30.64 1.89
C GLY A 61 14.15 29.68 3.01
N TRP A 62 14.87 30.24 4.00
CA TRP A 62 15.22 29.53 5.22
C TRP A 62 14.02 29.45 6.17
N LYS A 63 13.61 28.20 6.49
CA LYS A 63 12.56 27.91 7.47
C LYS A 63 13.16 27.56 8.81
N ILE A 64 12.47 27.93 9.88
CA ILE A 64 12.77 27.44 11.21
C ILE A 64 11.71 26.40 11.58
N HIS A 65 12.14 25.22 12.00
CA HIS A 65 11.27 24.21 12.53
C HIS A 65 11.54 24.01 14.02
N ILE A 66 10.47 23.96 14.81
CA ILE A 66 10.56 23.76 16.24
C ILE A 66 9.87 22.45 16.58
N SER A 67 10.62 21.56 17.20
CA SER A 67 10.10 20.31 17.73
C SER A 67 9.65 20.46 19.18
N ALA A 68 8.91 19.48 19.70
CA ALA A 68 8.43 19.47 21.07
C ALA A 68 8.26 18.04 21.58
N SER A 69 8.40 17.81 22.88
CA SER A 69 7.79 16.64 23.51
C SER A 69 6.29 16.87 23.71
N TYR A 70 5.52 15.81 23.96
CA TYR A 70 4.08 15.97 24.24
C TYR A 70 3.84 16.91 25.44
N ASP A 71 4.64 16.77 26.50
CA ASP A 71 4.47 17.50 27.76
C ASP A 71 4.80 18.99 27.64
N ASN A 72 5.72 19.37 26.75
CA ASN A 72 6.18 20.76 26.61
C ASN A 72 5.58 21.50 25.40
N ALA A 73 4.83 20.83 24.55
CA ALA A 73 4.35 21.34 23.26
C ALA A 73 3.57 22.64 23.38
N ILE A 74 2.59 22.71 24.29
CA ILE A 74 1.80 23.93 24.51
C ILE A 74 2.64 25.05 25.08
N HIS A 75 3.59 24.74 25.99
CA HIS A 75 4.46 25.75 26.59
C HIS A 75 5.39 26.36 25.51
N ILE A 76 6.00 25.53 24.67
CA ILE A 76 6.81 25.96 23.52
C ILE A 76 5.95 26.81 22.56
N LEU A 77 4.73 26.39 22.21
CA LEU A 77 3.84 27.15 21.32
C LEU A 77 3.56 28.57 21.87
N ASN A 78 3.25 28.69 23.17
CA ASN A 78 3.00 29.97 23.81
C ASN A 78 4.23 30.91 23.78
N ILE A 79 5.44 30.37 24.05
CA ILE A 79 6.69 31.14 23.94
C ILE A 79 6.91 31.61 22.52
N VAL A 80 6.81 30.69 21.55
CA VAL A 80 7.08 30.97 20.13
C VAL A 80 6.08 31.98 19.57
N ALA A 81 4.78 31.81 19.81
CA ALA A 81 3.77 32.76 19.36
C ALA A 81 3.99 34.17 19.94
N LYS A 82 4.34 34.27 21.23
CA LYS A 82 4.66 35.51 21.90
C LYS A 82 5.86 36.26 21.29
N GLU A 83 6.86 35.54 20.82
CA GLU A 83 8.05 36.13 20.18
C GLU A 83 7.80 36.47 18.70
N LEU A 84 7.01 35.68 17.96
CA LEU A 84 6.79 35.82 16.51
C LEU A 84 5.76 36.93 16.18
N VAL A 85 4.66 37.00 16.94
CA VAL A 85 3.54 37.88 16.61
C VAL A 85 3.92 39.38 16.63
N PRO A 86 4.63 39.93 17.65
CA PRO A 86 5.10 41.29 17.60
C PRO A 86 6.00 41.61 16.42
N GLN A 87 6.63 40.59 15.88
CA GLN A 87 7.55 40.67 14.74
C GLN A 87 6.88 40.43 13.40
N LYS A 88 5.55 40.27 13.37
CA LYS A 88 4.73 40.02 12.17
C LYS A 88 5.24 38.83 11.34
N CYS A 89 5.81 37.82 11.96
CA CYS A 89 6.35 36.64 11.31
C CYS A 89 5.26 35.55 11.17
N SER A 90 5.05 35.05 9.97
CA SER A 90 4.10 33.96 9.70
C SER A 90 4.60 32.62 10.21
N PHE A 91 3.71 31.80 10.74
CA PHE A 91 4.02 30.46 11.22
C PHE A 91 2.82 29.50 11.09
N LYS A 92 3.08 28.21 11.18
CA LYS A 92 2.05 27.18 11.32
C LYS A 92 2.44 26.20 12.42
N VAL A 93 1.43 25.59 13.02
CA VAL A 93 1.58 24.56 14.06
C VAL A 93 0.70 23.36 13.71
N ILE A 94 1.10 22.13 14.10
CA ILE A 94 0.20 20.98 14.01
C ILE A 94 -1.04 21.27 14.85
N LYS A 95 -2.21 21.19 14.24
CA LYS A 95 -3.48 21.69 14.78
C LYS A 95 -4.04 20.91 15.99
N SER A 96 -3.47 19.74 16.29
CA SER A 96 -3.88 18.90 17.41
C SER A 96 -2.70 18.15 18.02
N LEU A 97 -2.67 18.03 19.36
CA LEU A 97 -1.66 17.21 20.05
C LEU A 97 -1.83 15.72 19.76
N ASP A 98 -3.05 15.22 19.57
CA ASP A 98 -3.30 13.84 19.18
C ASP A 98 -2.76 13.56 17.76
N LEU A 99 -2.92 14.51 16.83
CA LEU A 99 -2.26 14.45 15.51
C LEU A 99 -0.73 14.45 15.64
N TYR A 100 -0.19 15.27 16.54
CA TYR A 100 1.26 15.28 16.76
C TYR A 100 1.77 13.96 17.31
N LEU A 101 1.06 13.34 18.26
CA LEU A 101 1.37 11.98 18.75
C LEU A 101 1.28 10.94 17.64
N LEU A 102 0.24 10.98 16.81
CA LEU A 102 0.11 10.07 15.67
C LEU A 102 1.30 10.18 14.71
N THR A 103 1.73 11.41 14.37
CA THR A 103 2.89 11.60 13.49
C THR A 103 4.20 11.09 14.08
N SER A 104 4.27 10.87 15.41
CA SER A 104 5.45 10.29 16.07
C SER A 104 5.57 8.77 15.91
N GLN A 105 4.51 8.09 15.47
CA GLN A 105 4.45 6.63 15.39
C GLN A 105 5.29 6.07 14.23
N LYS A 106 5.71 4.79 14.34
CA LYS A 106 6.56 4.07 13.36
C LYS A 106 6.10 4.18 11.90
N PRO A 107 4.79 4.08 11.55
CA PRO A 107 4.36 4.07 10.15
C PRO A 107 4.34 5.45 9.48
N PHE A 108 4.56 6.53 10.25
CA PHE A 108 4.57 7.88 9.68
C PHE A 108 5.90 8.28 9.05
N SER A 109 5.87 9.36 8.27
CA SER A 109 7.01 9.83 7.48
C SER A 109 8.15 10.35 8.35
N ARG A 110 9.33 9.77 8.23
CA ARG A 110 10.57 10.22 8.86
C ARG A 110 10.96 11.65 8.50
N THR A 111 10.54 12.13 7.34
CA THR A 111 10.89 13.46 6.82
C THR A 111 9.93 14.56 7.28
N GLN A 112 8.78 14.19 7.85
CA GLN A 112 7.77 15.13 8.34
C GLN A 112 7.74 15.22 9.86
N PHE A 113 8.12 14.16 10.55
CA PHE A 113 8.07 14.08 12.00
C PHE A 113 8.98 15.11 12.69
N GLY A 114 8.54 15.55 13.85
CA GLY A 114 9.26 16.53 14.69
C GLY A 114 8.93 17.99 14.38
N LYS A 115 8.36 18.30 13.21
CA LYS A 115 8.03 19.66 12.80
C LYS A 115 6.72 20.14 13.43
N PHE A 116 6.73 20.35 14.75
CA PHE A 116 5.55 20.79 15.50
C PHE A 116 5.14 22.22 15.11
N ILE A 117 6.11 23.16 15.06
CA ILE A 117 5.91 24.54 14.57
C ILE A 117 6.86 24.76 13.38
N THR A 118 6.35 25.42 12.33
CA THR A 118 7.16 25.91 11.20
C THR A 118 7.04 27.43 11.14
N VAL A 119 8.17 28.13 11.11
CA VAL A 119 8.26 29.60 11.03
C VAL A 119 8.81 29.99 9.68
N TYR A 120 8.28 31.07 9.12
CA TYR A 120 8.60 31.57 7.77
C TYR A 120 9.18 32.99 7.84
N PRO A 121 10.52 33.13 8.04
CA PRO A 121 11.17 34.45 8.04
C PRO A 121 11.18 35.07 6.64
N GLU A 122 10.89 36.38 6.53
CA GLU A 122 10.80 37.10 5.26
C GLU A 122 12.16 37.39 4.61
N SER A 123 13.28 37.26 5.36
CA SER A 123 14.63 37.53 4.87
C SER A 123 15.69 36.72 5.64
N ASN A 124 16.89 36.59 5.06
CA ASN A 124 18.03 35.94 5.72
C ASN A 124 18.45 36.63 7.03
N SER A 125 18.42 37.96 7.06
CA SER A 125 18.73 38.71 8.29
C SER A 125 17.70 38.45 9.39
N ARG A 126 16.42 38.37 9.01
CA ARG A 126 15.35 38.06 9.93
C ARG A 126 15.45 36.61 10.44
N PHE A 127 15.77 35.69 9.55
CA PHE A 127 15.99 34.30 9.91
C PHE A 127 17.07 34.14 10.99
N ILE A 128 18.23 34.79 10.82
CA ILE A 128 19.33 34.73 11.80
C ILE A 128 18.89 35.35 13.14
N ALA A 129 18.22 36.55 13.10
CA ALA A 129 17.75 37.20 14.30
C ALA A 129 16.73 36.34 15.08
N LEU A 130 15.79 35.70 14.37
CA LEU A 130 14.79 34.83 15.01
C LEU A 130 15.43 33.57 15.61
N LEU A 131 16.41 32.97 14.95
CA LEU A 131 17.16 31.85 15.52
C LEU A 131 17.81 32.21 16.85
N GLU A 132 18.46 33.38 16.95
CA GLU A 132 19.10 33.82 18.19
C GLU A 132 18.06 34.09 19.30
N ILE A 133 16.95 34.74 18.99
CA ILE A 133 15.86 35.01 19.95
C ILE A 133 15.26 33.66 20.45
N LEU A 134 14.93 32.80 19.54
CA LEU A 134 14.32 31.50 19.88
C LEU A 134 15.29 30.61 20.65
N ASN A 135 16.58 30.59 20.27
CA ASN A 135 17.59 29.82 20.99
C ASN A 135 17.67 30.23 22.47
N LYS A 136 17.67 31.54 22.79
CA LYS A 136 17.70 32.01 24.15
C LYS A 136 16.49 31.57 24.99
N LYS A 137 15.35 31.37 24.33
CA LYS A 137 14.08 31.03 25.00
C LYS A 137 13.87 29.51 25.09
N LEU A 138 14.42 28.76 24.14
CA LEU A 138 14.09 27.33 23.94
C LEU A 138 15.23 26.38 24.29
N SER A 139 16.42 26.86 24.63
CA SER A 139 17.62 26.04 24.88
C SER A 139 17.47 24.97 25.97
N ASN A 140 16.54 25.16 26.92
CA ASN A 140 16.31 24.21 28.03
C ASN A 140 15.21 23.18 27.72
N PHE A 141 14.61 23.23 26.53
CA PHE A 141 13.56 22.28 26.16
C PHE A 141 14.14 21.09 25.40
N GLU A 142 13.45 19.98 25.51
CA GLU A 142 13.77 18.74 24.79
C GLU A 142 12.64 18.35 23.85
N GLY A 143 13.00 17.76 22.70
CA GLY A 143 12.08 17.29 21.68
C GLY A 143 12.77 16.40 20.68
N PRO A 144 12.02 15.79 19.74
CA PRO A 144 12.59 14.96 18.71
C PRO A 144 13.51 15.72 17.78
N GLU A 145 14.54 15.05 17.32
CA GLU A 145 15.38 15.49 16.20
C GLU A 145 14.57 15.52 14.91
N ILE A 146 14.80 16.54 14.08
CA ILE A 146 14.18 16.66 12.74
C ILE A 146 15.20 16.24 11.69
N LEU A 147 15.10 15.03 11.16
CA LEU A 147 16.12 14.43 10.30
C LEU A 147 16.43 15.19 9.01
N THR A 148 15.48 15.96 8.48
CA THR A 148 15.66 16.76 7.25
C THR A 148 16.36 18.07 7.48
N ASP A 149 16.61 18.44 8.74
CA ASP A 149 17.01 19.78 9.17
C ASP A 149 18.34 19.76 9.91
N ARG A 150 18.98 20.90 10.01
CA ARG A 150 20.08 21.12 10.95
C ARG A 150 19.58 21.66 12.28
N GLN A 151 20.09 21.10 13.37
CA GLN A 151 19.90 21.65 14.69
C GLN A 151 20.68 22.98 14.82
N TYR A 152 20.07 23.98 15.45
CA TYR A 152 20.73 25.25 15.71
C TYR A 152 21.45 25.25 17.06
N LYS A 153 22.77 25.37 17.01
CA LYS A 153 23.65 25.30 18.19
C LYS A 153 23.33 24.04 19.03
N GLN A 154 23.25 24.20 20.36
CA GLN A 154 22.92 23.10 21.29
C GLN A 154 21.42 23.02 21.64
N CYS A 155 20.55 23.81 20.96
CA CYS A 155 19.12 23.80 21.23
C CYS A 155 18.42 22.61 20.58
N LYS A 156 18.06 21.59 21.37
CA LYS A 156 17.51 20.32 20.92
C LYS A 156 16.17 20.43 20.21
N VAL A 157 15.44 21.53 20.36
CA VAL A 157 14.14 21.72 19.75
C VAL A 157 14.14 22.70 18.55
N LEU A 158 15.27 23.37 18.29
CA LEU A 158 15.37 24.42 17.28
C LEU A 158 16.19 23.92 16.07
N HIS A 159 15.53 23.85 14.93
CA HIS A 159 16.10 23.33 13.70
C HIS A 159 15.81 24.27 12.53
N TYR A 160 16.54 24.11 11.43
CA TYR A 160 16.34 24.93 10.23
C TYR A 160 16.69 24.18 8.95
N ARG A 161 16.03 24.57 7.85
CA ARG A 161 16.36 24.13 6.49
C ARG A 161 15.93 25.17 5.45
N TYR A 162 16.50 25.08 4.25
CA TYR A 162 16.02 25.81 3.09
C TYR A 162 14.87 25.08 2.39
N GLY A 163 13.86 25.79 1.87
CA GLY A 163 12.75 25.17 1.12
C GLY A 163 11.65 26.14 0.73
N GLY A 164 10.64 25.67 -0.02
CA GLY A 164 9.52 26.46 -0.52
C GLY A 164 8.58 26.94 0.63
N PHE A 165 8.16 28.18 0.61
CA PHE A 165 7.14 28.73 1.51
C PHE A 165 5.77 28.61 0.89
N GLU A 166 5.66 28.97 -0.40
CA GLU A 166 4.49 28.72 -1.24
C GLU A 166 4.76 27.47 -2.09
N PRO A 167 3.81 26.54 -2.19
CA PRO A 167 4.00 25.35 -3.01
C PRO A 167 4.00 25.69 -4.50
N ILE A 168 5.06 25.32 -5.21
CA ILE A 168 5.03 25.21 -6.68
C ILE A 168 4.81 23.72 -6.95
N GLU A 169 3.62 23.37 -7.39
CA GLU A 169 3.22 21.98 -7.55
C GLU A 169 3.33 21.52 -9.00
N LYS A 170 3.82 20.32 -9.21
CA LYS A 170 3.80 19.62 -10.50
C LYS A 170 3.22 18.22 -10.28
N VAL A 171 2.11 17.96 -10.93
CA VAL A 171 1.52 16.62 -10.89
C VAL A 171 2.19 15.72 -11.91
N THR A 172 2.69 14.55 -11.47
CA THR A 172 3.26 13.54 -12.36
C THR A 172 2.16 12.78 -13.11
N PRO A 173 2.48 12.07 -14.22
CA PRO A 173 1.50 11.23 -14.92
C PRO A 173 0.81 10.19 -14.02
N TYR A 174 1.48 9.76 -12.94
CA TYR A 174 0.95 8.81 -11.94
C TYR A 174 0.21 9.46 -10.77
N GLY A 175 -0.10 10.77 -10.84
CA GLY A 175 -0.88 11.49 -9.83
C GLY A 175 -0.10 11.92 -8.58
N GLN A 176 1.22 11.75 -8.56
CA GLN A 176 2.04 12.24 -7.45
C GLN A 176 2.26 13.74 -7.60
N THR A 177 2.06 14.49 -6.53
CA THR A 177 2.41 15.91 -6.48
C THR A 177 3.87 16.07 -6.09
N LEU A 178 4.66 16.64 -6.99
CA LEU A 178 6.03 17.07 -6.72
C LEU A 178 5.99 18.54 -6.30
N TYR A 179 6.69 18.87 -5.24
CA TYR A 179 6.90 20.24 -4.80
C TYR A 179 8.22 20.74 -5.38
N LEU A 180 8.18 21.90 -6.06
CA LEU A 180 9.33 22.47 -6.74
C LEU A 180 9.80 23.74 -6.02
N ILE A 181 11.10 23.99 -6.12
CA ILE A 181 11.77 25.25 -5.69
C ILE A 181 12.77 25.69 -6.75
N GLN A 182 13.16 26.95 -6.73
CA GLN A 182 14.27 27.42 -7.53
C GLN A 182 15.59 27.11 -6.81
N ASN A 183 16.54 26.50 -7.52
CA ASN A 183 17.90 26.33 -7.04
C ASN A 183 18.66 27.67 -7.10
N GLY A 184 19.94 27.70 -6.66
CA GLY A 184 20.76 28.90 -6.64
C GLY A 184 21.04 29.52 -8.01
N PHE A 185 20.74 28.80 -9.10
CA PHE A 185 20.87 29.27 -10.49
C PHE A 185 19.52 29.64 -11.14
N GLY A 186 18.44 29.67 -10.35
CA GLY A 186 17.10 30.01 -10.84
C GLY A 186 16.35 28.90 -11.54
N ALA A 187 16.91 27.70 -11.69
CA ALA A 187 16.23 26.56 -12.29
C ALA A 187 15.28 25.90 -11.29
N LEU A 188 14.08 25.47 -11.76
CA LEU A 188 13.15 24.70 -10.96
C LEU A 188 13.66 23.29 -10.75
N THR A 189 13.78 22.90 -9.49
CA THR A 189 14.17 21.56 -9.03
C THR A 189 13.19 21.05 -7.97
N GLU A 190 13.15 19.75 -7.73
CA GLU A 190 12.31 19.19 -6.66
C GLU A 190 12.80 19.65 -5.27
N ASP A 191 11.86 20.04 -4.38
CA ASP A 191 12.11 20.26 -2.95
C ASP A 191 12.26 18.90 -2.26
N VAL A 192 13.40 18.25 -2.47
CA VAL A 192 13.68 16.90 -1.96
C VAL A 192 13.71 16.92 -0.44
N ARG A 193 12.92 16.03 0.18
CA ARG A 193 12.85 15.84 1.63
C ARG A 193 13.43 14.49 2.00
N SER A 194 14.77 14.42 2.03
CA SER A 194 15.48 13.22 2.47
C SER A 194 15.54 13.13 3.99
N PRO A 195 15.66 11.95 4.60
CA PRO A 195 15.85 11.81 6.05
C PRO A 195 17.29 12.14 6.50
N TYR A 196 17.87 13.12 5.86
CA TYR A 196 19.14 13.77 6.17
C TYR A 196 19.13 15.19 5.60
N TYR A 197 19.88 16.07 6.22
CA TYR A 197 19.99 17.45 5.78
C TYR A 197 20.70 17.57 4.43
N SER A 198 20.13 18.32 3.52
CA SER A 198 20.72 18.67 2.23
C SER A 198 20.25 20.04 1.77
N LEU A 199 21.08 20.74 1.04
CA LEU A 199 20.76 22.01 0.39
C LEU A 199 20.50 21.84 -1.10
N PRO A 200 19.58 22.63 -1.68
CA PRO A 200 19.46 22.73 -3.13
C PRO A 200 20.76 23.21 -3.77
N ILE A 201 21.04 22.72 -4.97
CA ILE A 201 22.28 23.09 -5.71
C ILE A 201 22.36 24.61 -5.84
N GLY A 202 23.52 25.18 -5.48
CA GLY A 202 23.82 26.62 -5.57
C GLY A 202 23.21 27.46 -4.44
N ILE A 203 22.57 26.85 -3.44
CA ILE A 203 22.21 27.53 -2.18
C ILE A 203 23.33 27.27 -1.18
N GLU A 204 23.88 28.35 -0.64
CA GLU A 204 24.98 28.30 0.34
C GLU A 204 24.44 28.29 1.77
N GLU A 205 25.14 27.57 2.65
CA GLU A 205 24.89 27.56 4.09
C GLU A 205 25.23 28.94 4.69
N ILE A 206 24.27 29.52 5.43
CA ILE A 206 24.46 30.83 6.05
C ILE A 206 24.78 30.74 7.54
N ILE A 207 24.68 29.56 8.15
CA ILE A 207 25.03 29.29 9.54
C ILE A 207 26.25 28.36 9.56
N LEU A 208 27.34 28.84 10.09
CA LEU A 208 28.53 28.01 10.30
C LEU A 208 28.33 27.17 11.58
N ASN A 209 28.29 25.87 11.43
CA ASN A 209 28.23 24.93 12.55
C ASN A 209 29.64 24.41 12.84
N GLU A 210 29.91 24.22 14.13
CA GLU A 210 31.15 23.56 14.56
C GLU A 210 31.12 22.09 14.19
N PRO A 211 32.21 21.51 13.71
CA PRO A 211 32.27 20.11 13.37
C PRO A 211 32.13 19.22 14.64
N ILE A 212 31.42 18.11 14.51
CA ILE A 212 31.39 17.08 15.55
C ILE A 212 32.74 16.36 15.53
N LEU A 213 33.51 16.50 16.60
CA LEU A 213 34.86 15.95 16.71
C LEU A 213 34.91 14.52 17.30
N GLU A 214 33.85 14.09 17.97
CA GLU A 214 33.83 12.79 18.64
C GLU A 214 33.18 11.72 17.77
N ILE A 215 33.89 10.59 17.58
CA ILE A 215 33.34 9.43 16.87
C ILE A 215 32.37 8.70 17.82
N PRO A 216 31.09 8.52 17.45
CA PRO A 216 30.12 7.81 18.25
C PRO A 216 30.59 6.40 18.64
N ARG A 217 30.20 5.93 19.85
CA ARG A 217 30.52 4.58 20.36
C ARG A 217 30.12 3.49 19.36
N LEU A 218 28.95 3.64 18.73
CA LEU A 218 28.48 2.74 17.69
C LEU A 218 29.55 2.47 16.64
N PHE A 219 30.16 3.53 16.09
CA PHE A 219 31.17 3.38 15.03
C PHE A 219 32.58 3.03 15.54
N ARG A 220 32.84 3.23 16.84
CA ARG A 220 34.09 2.77 17.45
C ARG A 220 34.11 1.26 17.64
N GLU A 221 33.00 0.68 18.12
CA GLU A 221 32.92 -0.71 18.55
C GLU A 221 32.34 -1.67 17.51
N TYR A 222 31.53 -1.14 16.58
CA TYR A 222 30.82 -1.93 15.56
C TYR A 222 31.13 -1.45 14.16
N SER A 223 31.13 -2.39 13.21
CA SER A 223 31.16 -2.13 11.75
C SER A 223 29.77 -2.41 11.20
N VAL A 224 29.00 -1.36 10.91
CA VAL A 224 27.68 -1.49 10.30
C VAL A 224 27.85 -1.90 8.84
N GLU A 225 27.35 -3.07 8.45
CA GLU A 225 27.46 -3.63 7.10
C GLU A 225 26.25 -3.31 6.25
N LYS A 226 25.05 -3.38 6.85
CA LYS A 226 23.78 -3.20 6.14
C LYS A 226 22.70 -2.61 7.04
N ALA A 227 21.92 -1.68 6.52
CA ALA A 227 20.67 -1.28 7.13
C ALA A 227 19.55 -2.23 6.66
N ILE A 228 18.95 -2.97 7.58
CA ILE A 228 17.85 -3.91 7.30
C ILE A 228 16.55 -3.12 7.15
N ARG A 229 16.31 -2.18 8.08
CA ARG A 229 15.06 -1.42 8.14
C ARG A 229 15.26 -0.06 8.78
N PHE A 230 14.52 0.93 8.25
CA PHE A 230 14.35 2.23 8.88
C PHE A 230 12.89 2.50 9.18
N THR A 231 12.63 3.02 10.36
CA THR A 231 11.33 3.55 10.77
C THR A 231 11.50 4.94 11.36
N ASN A 232 10.39 5.59 11.70
CA ASN A 232 10.45 6.88 12.40
C ASN A 232 11.16 6.76 13.76
N SER A 233 11.06 5.62 14.44
CA SER A 233 11.61 5.38 15.76
C SER A 233 13.10 5.00 15.80
N GLY A 234 13.70 4.66 14.67
CA GLY A 234 15.11 4.26 14.58
C GLY A 234 15.37 3.30 13.43
N GLY A 235 16.56 2.71 13.42
CA GLY A 235 17.03 1.73 12.45
C GLY A 235 17.26 0.36 13.05
N VAL A 236 17.29 -0.66 12.19
CA VAL A 236 17.78 -2.02 12.48
C VAL A 236 18.92 -2.30 11.51
N TYR A 237 20.06 -2.70 12.06
CA TYR A 237 21.30 -2.84 11.29
C TYR A 237 21.91 -4.22 11.48
N GLU A 238 22.43 -4.79 10.42
CA GLU A 238 23.39 -5.88 10.46
C GLU A 238 24.78 -5.28 10.63
N ALA A 239 25.53 -5.79 11.59
CA ALA A 239 26.84 -5.29 11.93
C ALA A 239 27.79 -6.41 12.39
N LYS A 240 29.07 -6.08 12.48
CA LYS A 240 30.09 -6.90 13.13
C LYS A 240 30.67 -6.16 14.32
N GLN A 241 30.76 -6.85 15.45
CA GLN A 241 31.51 -6.37 16.61
C GLN A 241 33.03 -6.41 16.29
N LYS A 242 33.70 -5.26 16.33
CA LYS A 242 35.10 -5.15 15.87
C LYS A 242 36.07 -5.99 16.68
N SER A 243 35.82 -6.15 17.99
CA SER A 243 36.68 -6.91 18.90
C SER A 243 36.61 -8.43 18.69
N THR A 244 35.43 -8.97 18.38
CA THR A 244 35.21 -10.43 18.28
C THR A 244 34.96 -10.91 16.86
N GLN A 245 34.71 -10.02 15.92
CA GLN A 245 34.26 -10.29 14.55
C GLN A 245 32.90 -11.04 14.49
N ARG A 246 32.17 -11.11 15.61
CA ARG A 246 30.85 -11.72 15.68
C ARG A 246 29.82 -10.87 14.91
N ARG A 247 29.01 -11.52 14.09
CA ARG A 247 27.83 -10.87 13.46
C ARG A 247 26.78 -10.61 14.52
N VAL A 248 26.19 -9.43 14.46
CA VAL A 248 25.18 -8.95 15.43
C VAL A 248 24.08 -8.18 14.73
N ILE A 249 22.93 -8.08 15.38
CA ILE A 249 21.87 -7.14 15.04
C ILE A 249 21.90 -5.97 16.01
N ILE A 250 21.90 -4.76 15.48
CA ILE A 250 21.83 -3.53 16.26
C ILE A 250 20.48 -2.88 16.02
N LYS A 251 19.73 -2.62 17.08
CA LYS A 251 18.45 -1.91 17.04
C LYS A 251 18.60 -0.56 17.74
N GLU A 252 18.29 0.50 17.00
CA GLU A 252 18.33 1.89 17.44
C GLU A 252 16.96 2.34 17.93
N ALA A 253 16.93 3.14 19.00
CA ALA A 253 15.76 3.91 19.43
C ALA A 253 16.10 5.39 19.48
N ARG A 254 15.36 6.19 18.71
CA ARG A 254 15.50 7.66 18.68
C ARG A 254 14.64 8.31 19.77
N PRO A 255 15.13 9.39 20.43
CA PRO A 255 14.38 10.06 21.46
C PRO A 255 13.08 10.69 20.93
N PHE A 256 12.07 10.76 21.78
CA PHE A 256 10.78 11.42 21.50
C PHE A 256 10.02 10.92 20.26
N THR A 257 10.30 9.69 19.78
CA THR A 257 9.52 8.97 18.80
C THR A 257 8.59 7.98 19.48
N GLN A 258 7.52 7.54 18.82
CA GLN A 258 6.47 6.70 19.42
C GLN A 258 5.94 7.27 20.75
N MET A 259 5.78 8.56 20.82
CA MET A 259 5.28 9.24 22.01
C MET A 259 3.86 8.81 22.35
N THR A 260 3.57 8.71 23.64
CA THR A 260 2.23 8.50 24.21
C THR A 260 1.87 9.61 25.19
N LYS A 261 0.58 9.71 25.54
CA LYS A 261 0.10 10.64 26.58
C LYS A 261 0.71 10.37 27.96
N ALA A 262 1.16 9.14 28.21
CA ALA A 262 1.82 8.72 29.43
C ALA A 262 3.35 8.90 29.39
N SER A 263 3.86 9.70 28.46
CA SER A 263 5.30 10.00 28.30
C SER A 263 6.17 8.74 28.04
N VAL A 264 5.59 7.69 27.50
CA VAL A 264 6.35 6.56 26.93
C VAL A 264 6.89 6.97 25.57
N ASN A 265 8.08 6.52 25.22
CA ASN A 265 8.71 6.75 23.92
C ASN A 265 9.59 5.54 23.53
N SER A 266 10.12 5.54 22.31
CA SER A 266 10.91 4.41 21.79
C SER A 266 12.13 4.06 22.63
N ILE A 267 12.79 5.01 23.29
CA ILE A 267 13.92 4.70 24.20
C ILE A 267 13.43 3.88 25.41
N LYS A 268 12.32 4.28 26.04
CA LYS A 268 11.75 3.50 27.16
C LYS A 268 11.33 2.09 26.71
N LEU A 269 10.72 1.98 25.51
CA LEU A 269 10.35 0.69 24.95
C LEU A 269 11.58 -0.19 24.70
N ARG A 270 12.64 0.37 24.13
CA ARG A 270 13.88 -0.37 23.83
C ARG A 270 14.64 -0.76 25.09
N LYS A 271 14.65 0.08 26.13
CA LYS A 271 15.22 -0.27 27.46
C LYS A 271 14.44 -1.42 28.09
N LYS A 272 13.11 -1.43 27.97
CA LYS A 272 12.26 -2.55 28.41
C LYS A 272 12.58 -3.84 27.65
N GLU A 273 12.76 -3.78 26.33
CA GLU A 273 13.16 -4.93 25.53
C GLU A 273 14.51 -5.51 26.00
N ALA A 274 15.51 -4.68 26.24
CA ALA A 274 16.80 -5.11 26.79
C ALA A 274 16.64 -5.83 28.16
N GLU A 275 15.79 -5.30 29.03
CA GLU A 275 15.48 -5.94 30.34
C GLU A 275 14.83 -7.30 30.13
N ILE A 276 13.85 -7.43 29.23
CA ILE A 276 13.16 -8.69 28.92
C ILE A 276 14.16 -9.74 28.42
N LEU A 277 14.99 -9.37 27.43
CA LEU A 277 16.02 -10.26 26.88
C LEU A 277 17.01 -10.73 27.95
N GLN A 278 17.44 -9.82 28.84
CA GLN A 278 18.31 -10.16 29.95
C GLN A 278 17.65 -11.15 30.93
N ASN A 279 16.36 -10.98 31.24
CA ASN A 279 15.61 -11.88 32.11
C ASN A 279 15.30 -13.24 31.44
N CYS A 280 15.33 -13.29 30.12
CA CYS A 280 15.11 -14.49 29.33
C CYS A 280 16.39 -15.13 28.78
N LYS A 281 17.58 -14.71 29.21
CA LYS A 281 18.90 -15.15 28.67
C LYS A 281 19.13 -16.66 28.65
N ASN A 282 18.41 -17.43 29.47
CA ASN A 282 18.54 -18.89 29.54
C ASN A 282 17.52 -19.63 28.63
N SER A 283 16.75 -18.89 27.84
CA SER A 283 15.74 -19.45 26.92
C SER A 283 16.29 -19.51 25.51
N SER A 284 16.06 -20.61 24.81
CA SER A 284 16.38 -20.73 23.37
C SER A 284 15.38 -19.99 22.46
N PHE A 285 14.23 -19.55 23.00
CA PHE A 285 13.17 -18.89 22.23
C PHE A 285 13.46 -17.43 21.85
N PHE A 286 14.44 -16.80 22.49
CA PHE A 286 14.75 -15.38 22.32
C PHE A 286 16.22 -15.17 21.96
N PRO A 287 16.56 -14.08 21.23
CA PRO A 287 17.96 -13.77 20.95
C PRO A 287 18.73 -13.41 22.24
N GLU A 288 20.03 -13.71 22.24
CA GLU A 288 20.94 -13.23 23.29
C GLU A 288 21.08 -11.70 23.21
N LEU A 289 20.91 -11.01 24.33
CA LEU A 289 21.34 -9.61 24.46
C LEU A 289 22.85 -9.57 24.67
N ILE A 290 23.59 -9.01 23.74
CA ILE A 290 25.05 -8.92 23.77
C ILE A 290 25.49 -7.63 24.46
N ASP A 291 24.84 -6.49 24.12
CA ASP A 291 25.19 -5.18 24.68
C ASP A 291 23.98 -4.24 24.63
N SER A 292 24.04 -3.16 25.43
CA SER A 292 23.09 -2.06 25.31
C SER A 292 23.74 -0.75 25.82
N PHE A 293 23.52 0.36 25.12
CA PHE A 293 24.17 1.63 25.46
C PHE A 293 23.41 2.85 24.94
N ASP A 294 23.62 3.97 25.62
CA ASP A 294 23.24 5.29 25.12
C ASP A 294 24.42 5.87 24.28
N ASP A 295 24.14 6.42 23.10
CA ASP A 295 25.11 7.06 22.23
C ASP A 295 24.45 8.21 21.44
N SER A 296 25.04 9.41 21.50
CA SER A 296 24.58 10.59 20.76
C SER A 296 23.10 10.93 21.00
N GLY A 297 22.57 10.63 22.20
CA GLY A 297 21.18 10.86 22.58
C GLY A 297 20.20 9.75 22.15
N HIS A 298 20.68 8.73 21.42
CA HIS A 298 19.92 7.54 21.04
C HIS A 298 20.26 6.39 21.98
N TYR A 299 19.40 5.38 22.01
CA TYR A 299 19.66 4.15 22.76
C TYR A 299 19.74 2.96 21.79
N PHE A 300 20.74 2.14 22.00
CA PHE A 300 21.03 0.98 21.16
C PHE A 300 20.98 -0.30 21.98
N ILE A 301 20.45 -1.37 21.39
CA ILE A 301 20.66 -2.74 21.85
C ILE A 301 21.36 -3.55 20.78
N VAL A 302 22.20 -4.46 21.19
CA VAL A 302 22.95 -5.36 20.34
C VAL A 302 22.56 -6.78 20.67
N GLU A 303 22.02 -7.48 19.70
CA GLU A 303 21.51 -8.83 19.82
C GLU A 303 22.31 -9.81 18.96
N GLU A 304 22.18 -11.10 19.26
CA GLU A 304 22.72 -12.16 18.43
C GLU A 304 22.13 -12.06 17.00
N TYR A 305 22.99 -12.28 16.00
CA TYR A 305 22.53 -12.51 14.64
C TYR A 305 22.02 -13.95 14.49
N ILE A 306 20.79 -14.14 14.05
CA ILE A 306 20.18 -15.45 13.86
C ILE A 306 20.33 -15.85 12.40
N GLU A 307 21.07 -16.94 12.12
CA GLU A 307 21.12 -17.55 10.79
C GLU A 307 19.80 -18.27 10.52
N GLY A 308 19.13 -17.92 9.41
CA GLY A 308 17.84 -18.46 9.03
C GLY A 308 16.94 -17.45 8.33
N GLU A 309 15.66 -17.74 8.27
CA GLU A 309 14.65 -16.90 7.62
C GLU A 309 13.49 -16.56 8.57
N THR A 310 12.72 -15.50 8.24
CA THR A 310 11.50 -15.21 8.99
C THR A 310 10.40 -16.23 8.66
N LEU A 311 9.50 -16.48 9.61
CA LEU A 311 8.33 -17.31 9.37
C LEU A 311 7.50 -16.79 8.17
N PHE A 312 7.47 -15.47 7.95
CA PHE A 312 6.83 -14.88 6.78
C PHE A 312 7.44 -15.41 5.46
N HIS A 313 8.77 -15.37 5.33
CA HIS A 313 9.46 -15.90 4.15
C HIS A 313 9.31 -17.43 4.01
N TYR A 314 9.40 -18.15 5.13
CA TYR A 314 9.15 -19.59 5.15
C TYR A 314 7.76 -19.95 4.60
N VAL A 315 6.71 -19.25 5.06
CA VAL A 315 5.33 -19.44 4.59
C VAL A 315 5.23 -19.11 3.11
N LEU A 316 5.83 -18.00 2.67
CA LEU A 316 5.77 -17.59 1.27
C LEU A 316 6.38 -18.63 0.32
N HIS A 317 7.49 -19.28 0.72
CA HIS A 317 8.19 -20.26 -0.10
C HIS A 317 7.61 -21.67 0.00
N ASN A 318 7.13 -22.06 1.18
CA ASN A 318 6.81 -23.46 1.49
C ASN A 318 5.31 -23.75 1.57
N ASN A 319 4.42 -22.75 1.60
CA ASN A 319 2.99 -22.97 1.74
C ASN A 319 2.39 -23.63 0.47
N PRO A 320 1.98 -24.90 0.55
CA PRO A 320 1.47 -25.65 -0.61
C PRO A 320 0.04 -25.24 -1.00
N PHE A 321 -0.69 -24.58 -0.12
CA PHE A 321 -2.06 -24.09 -0.37
C PHE A 321 -2.06 -22.95 -1.40
N LEU A 322 -0.98 -22.17 -1.46
CA LEU A 322 -0.89 -21.05 -2.43
C LEU A 322 -0.98 -21.55 -3.88
N LYS A 323 -0.29 -22.64 -4.22
CA LYS A 323 -0.17 -23.17 -5.60
C LYS A 323 -0.87 -24.52 -5.81
N MET A 324 -1.80 -24.88 -4.94
CA MET A 324 -2.59 -26.12 -5.08
C MET A 324 -1.72 -27.39 -5.30
N LYS A 325 -0.63 -27.52 -4.56
CA LYS A 325 0.37 -28.61 -4.72
C LYS A 325 -0.12 -30.02 -4.31
N GLY A 326 -1.38 -30.16 -3.87
CA GLY A 326 -1.96 -31.46 -3.46
C GLY A 326 -1.84 -31.74 -1.96
N SER A 327 -2.47 -32.87 -1.54
CA SER A 327 -2.69 -33.17 -0.12
C SER A 327 -1.42 -33.56 0.61
N GLU A 328 -0.50 -34.27 -0.02
CA GLU A 328 0.69 -34.78 0.68
C GLU A 328 1.68 -33.68 1.09
N PRO A 329 2.03 -32.70 0.21
CA PRO A 329 2.76 -31.52 0.64
C PRO A 329 2.03 -30.72 1.71
N ALA A 330 0.67 -30.59 1.62
CA ALA A 330 -0.14 -29.87 2.59
C ALA A 330 -0.08 -30.52 3.99
N ARG A 331 -0.11 -31.86 4.07
CA ARG A 331 0.00 -32.60 5.33
C ARG A 331 1.34 -32.35 6.02
N ARG A 332 2.45 -32.47 5.27
CA ARG A 332 3.80 -32.22 5.81
C ARG A 332 3.95 -30.78 6.29
N TYR A 333 3.49 -29.85 5.50
CA TYR A 333 3.51 -28.44 5.86
C TYR A 333 2.73 -28.14 7.14
N ILE A 334 1.49 -28.61 7.24
CA ILE A 334 0.66 -28.45 8.45
C ILE A 334 1.33 -29.07 9.67
N LYS A 335 1.97 -30.23 9.54
CA LYS A 335 2.71 -30.87 10.65
C LYS A 335 3.84 -29.97 11.15
N THR A 336 4.58 -29.34 10.24
CA THR A 336 5.65 -28.40 10.58
C THR A 336 5.07 -27.14 11.25
N ILE A 337 3.99 -26.57 10.73
CA ILE A 337 3.35 -25.38 11.32
C ILE A 337 2.81 -25.69 12.71
N VAL A 338 2.20 -26.85 12.94
CA VAL A 338 1.77 -27.28 14.30
C VAL A 338 2.95 -27.36 15.26
N THR A 339 4.13 -27.79 14.79
CA THR A 339 5.35 -27.80 15.61
C THR A 339 5.78 -26.39 15.98
N PHE A 340 5.83 -25.47 15.00
CA PHE A 340 6.18 -24.07 15.27
C PHE A 340 5.18 -23.39 16.23
N VAL A 341 3.89 -23.68 16.10
CA VAL A 341 2.86 -23.17 17.01
C VAL A 341 3.03 -23.72 18.43
N ALA A 342 3.41 -25.00 18.59
CA ALA A 342 3.70 -25.60 19.88
C ALA A 342 4.89 -24.92 20.57
N ASP A 343 5.95 -24.61 19.81
CA ASP A 343 7.12 -23.91 20.32
C ASP A 343 6.80 -22.46 20.70
N LEU A 344 6.03 -21.74 19.83
CA LEU A 344 5.56 -20.38 20.11
C LEU A 344 4.66 -20.33 21.35
N PHE A 345 3.75 -21.29 21.48
CA PHE A 345 2.92 -21.41 22.69
C PHE A 345 3.77 -21.62 23.95
N SER A 346 4.80 -22.46 23.85
CA SER A 346 5.75 -22.71 24.94
C SER A 346 6.55 -21.45 25.30
N ALA A 347 6.96 -20.65 24.29
CA ALA A 347 7.62 -19.36 24.48
C ALA A 347 6.71 -18.35 25.18
N ILE A 348 5.42 -18.27 24.80
CA ILE A 348 4.43 -17.41 25.45
C ILE A 348 4.26 -17.81 26.92
N VAL A 349 4.11 -19.09 27.23
CA VAL A 349 3.99 -19.60 28.61
C VAL A 349 5.25 -19.29 29.41
N TYR A 350 6.45 -19.48 28.84
CA TYR A 350 7.70 -19.14 29.47
C TYR A 350 7.79 -17.65 29.79
N LEU A 351 7.47 -16.78 28.84
CA LEU A 351 7.50 -15.31 28.99
C LEU A 351 6.53 -14.87 30.11
N SER A 352 5.32 -15.44 30.09
CA SER A 352 4.30 -15.18 31.13
C SER A 352 4.79 -15.59 32.53
N SER A 353 5.52 -16.72 32.63
CA SER A 353 6.12 -17.16 33.91
C SER A 353 7.20 -16.20 34.47
N LYS A 354 7.74 -15.32 33.57
CA LYS A 354 8.68 -14.26 33.93
C LYS A 354 8.00 -12.91 34.24
N GLY A 355 6.67 -12.87 34.22
CA GLY A 355 5.88 -11.67 34.50
C GLY A 355 5.73 -10.71 33.29
N TYR A 356 5.86 -11.23 32.08
CA TYR A 356 5.68 -10.46 30.86
C TYR A 356 4.58 -11.05 29.98
N GLU A 357 3.88 -10.20 29.27
CA GLU A 357 2.87 -10.54 28.26
C GLU A 357 3.38 -10.17 26.87
N MET A 358 3.31 -11.12 25.93
CA MET A 358 3.71 -10.89 24.55
C MET A 358 2.65 -10.08 23.82
N HIS A 359 3.10 -9.12 23.04
CA HIS A 359 2.32 -8.36 22.09
C HIS A 359 3.11 -8.17 20.80
N ASP A 360 2.43 -7.97 19.68
CA ASP A 360 3.00 -7.84 18.33
C ASP A 360 3.66 -9.12 17.80
N LEU A 361 3.06 -10.30 18.10
CA LEU A 361 3.49 -11.59 17.57
C LEU A 361 3.02 -11.72 16.11
N THR A 362 3.93 -11.41 15.19
CA THR A 362 3.68 -11.48 13.74
C THR A 362 4.65 -12.44 13.07
N PRO A 363 4.35 -12.99 11.85
CA PRO A 363 5.29 -13.86 11.15
C PRO A 363 6.64 -13.21 10.82
N ASP A 364 6.71 -11.88 10.72
CA ASP A 364 7.97 -11.14 10.54
C ASP A 364 8.83 -11.13 11.80
N ASN A 365 8.22 -11.27 12.98
CA ASN A 365 8.88 -11.23 14.29
C ASN A 365 9.25 -12.65 14.80
N VAL A 366 9.06 -13.69 13.98
CA VAL A 366 9.47 -15.07 14.26
C VAL A 366 10.52 -15.50 13.25
N MET A 367 11.71 -15.87 13.74
CA MET A 367 12.80 -16.43 12.94
C MET A 367 12.78 -17.96 13.04
N ILE A 368 13.02 -18.62 11.91
CA ILE A 368 13.29 -20.06 11.82
C ILE A 368 14.79 -20.19 11.56
N THR A 369 15.52 -20.77 12.49
CA THR A 369 16.96 -21.00 12.32
C THR A 369 17.22 -22.09 11.29
N ASP A 370 18.43 -22.17 10.73
CA ASP A 370 18.85 -23.23 9.82
C ASP A 370 18.70 -24.63 10.45
N GLY A 371 18.70 -24.72 11.78
CA GLY A 371 18.41 -25.96 12.54
C GLY A 371 16.91 -26.24 12.75
N GLY A 372 16.00 -25.44 12.20
CA GLY A 372 14.54 -25.62 12.30
C GLY A 372 13.94 -25.18 13.65
N GLN A 373 14.69 -24.51 14.51
CA GLN A 373 14.19 -23.97 15.79
C GLN A 373 13.60 -22.59 15.58
N ILE A 374 12.57 -22.23 16.36
CA ILE A 374 12.01 -20.88 16.32
C ILE A 374 12.72 -19.96 17.32
N LYS A 375 12.87 -18.68 16.93
CA LYS A 375 13.23 -17.59 17.85
C LYS A 375 12.31 -16.38 17.61
N ILE A 376 11.82 -15.79 18.71
CA ILE A 376 10.99 -14.59 18.62
C ILE A 376 11.90 -13.37 18.76
N VAL A 377 11.91 -12.53 17.75
CA VAL A 377 12.66 -11.27 17.68
C VAL A 377 11.70 -10.09 17.86
N ASP A 378 12.20 -8.94 18.32
CA ASP A 378 11.42 -7.73 18.59
C ASP A 378 10.44 -7.84 19.79
N MET A 379 11.00 -7.74 20.99
CA MET A 379 10.25 -7.77 22.25
C MET A 379 9.75 -6.37 22.69
N GLU A 380 9.86 -5.37 21.83
CA GLU A 380 9.48 -3.98 22.12
C GLU A 380 8.00 -3.85 22.51
N GLY A 381 7.13 -4.64 21.85
CA GLY A 381 5.68 -4.67 22.11
C GLY A 381 5.28 -5.33 23.43
N CYS A 382 6.14 -6.10 24.08
CA CYS A 382 5.82 -6.82 25.31
C CYS A 382 5.48 -5.87 26.46
N LEU A 383 4.52 -6.28 27.30
CA LEU A 383 4.11 -5.56 28.51
C LEU A 383 4.50 -6.35 29.74
N ARG A 384 4.74 -5.65 30.87
CA ARG A 384 4.76 -6.34 32.18
C ARG A 384 3.34 -6.68 32.55
N THR A 385 3.15 -7.81 33.24
CA THR A 385 1.83 -8.22 33.73
C THR A 385 1.20 -7.10 34.56
N GLY A 386 0.02 -6.64 34.14
CA GLY A 386 -0.70 -5.53 34.76
C GLY A 386 -0.38 -4.13 34.22
N GLU A 387 0.56 -3.98 33.28
CA GLU A 387 0.71 -2.73 32.54
C GLU A 387 -0.49 -2.53 31.58
N SER A 388 -1.07 -1.32 31.60
CA SER A 388 -2.21 -0.96 30.75
C SER A 388 -1.85 -0.06 29.56
N GLU A 389 -0.57 0.30 29.40
CA GLU A 389 -0.16 1.29 28.40
C GLU A 389 -0.28 0.79 26.98
N ALA A 390 -0.98 1.58 26.18
CA ALA A 390 -1.30 1.29 24.79
C ALA A 390 -0.11 1.55 23.88
N PHE A 391 0.55 0.50 23.45
CA PHE A 391 1.35 0.54 22.23
C PHE A 391 0.41 0.41 21.02
N ILE A 392 0.57 1.27 20.01
CA ILE A 392 -0.15 1.12 18.74
C ILE A 392 0.62 0.08 17.89
N GLY A 393 0.34 -1.20 18.12
CA GLY A 393 0.86 -2.30 17.33
C GLY A 393 0.18 -2.41 15.96
N LYS A 394 0.69 -3.29 15.09
CA LYS A 394 0.13 -3.51 13.76
C LYS A 394 -1.23 -4.23 13.78
N ASN A 395 -1.51 -5.04 14.80
CA ASN A 395 -2.70 -5.89 14.86
C ASN A 395 -3.92 -5.10 15.38
N SER A 396 -4.62 -4.44 14.47
CA SER A 396 -5.79 -3.63 14.79
C SER A 396 -6.93 -4.44 15.44
N PHE A 397 -7.07 -5.73 15.13
CA PHE A 397 -8.09 -6.59 15.72
C PHE A 397 -7.89 -6.78 17.23
N VAL A 398 -6.67 -7.14 17.65
CA VAL A 398 -6.35 -7.35 19.07
C VAL A 398 -6.31 -6.02 19.81
N MET A 399 -5.82 -4.96 19.18
CA MET A 399 -5.69 -3.63 19.80
C MET A 399 -7.01 -2.90 20.00
N ASN A 400 -7.99 -3.10 19.13
CA ASN A 400 -9.32 -2.48 19.22
C ASN A 400 -10.32 -3.31 20.06
N GLY A 401 -9.93 -4.51 20.49
CA GLY A 401 -10.76 -5.43 21.26
C GLY A 401 -10.33 -5.58 22.72
N ASP A 402 -10.82 -6.65 23.36
CA ASP A 402 -10.38 -7.10 24.67
C ASP A 402 -8.93 -7.59 24.60
N ARG A 403 -8.02 -6.90 25.25
CA ARG A 403 -6.57 -7.19 25.26
C ARG A 403 -6.18 -8.37 26.15
N ARG A 404 -7.09 -8.85 26.96
CA ARG A 404 -6.84 -10.05 27.74
C ARG A 404 -6.49 -11.20 26.81
N PHE A 405 -5.45 -11.92 27.14
CA PHE A 405 -4.94 -13.05 26.34
C PHE A 405 -4.44 -12.65 24.93
N ALA A 406 -3.96 -11.42 24.76
CA ALA A 406 -3.48 -10.90 23.47
C ALA A 406 -2.48 -11.84 22.79
N ALA A 407 -1.52 -12.38 23.54
CA ALA A 407 -0.52 -13.32 23.01
C ALA A 407 -1.14 -14.56 22.35
N LEU A 408 -2.18 -15.14 22.97
CA LEU A 408 -2.89 -16.30 22.38
C LEU A 408 -3.67 -15.89 21.13
N LYS A 409 -4.33 -14.72 21.15
CA LYS A 409 -5.08 -14.21 20.01
C LYS A 409 -4.16 -13.94 18.82
N GLU A 410 -3.01 -13.35 19.06
CA GLU A 410 -1.99 -13.12 18.04
C GLU A 410 -1.40 -14.42 17.51
N LEU A 411 -1.20 -15.43 18.37
CA LEU A 411 -0.79 -16.77 17.93
C LEU A 411 -1.83 -17.42 17.03
N GLY A 412 -3.13 -17.24 17.32
CA GLY A 412 -4.21 -17.73 16.46
C GLY A 412 -4.22 -17.06 15.08
N LEU A 413 -4.03 -15.74 15.04
CA LEU A 413 -3.88 -14.98 13.80
C LEU A 413 -2.63 -15.38 13.01
N LEU A 414 -1.52 -15.62 13.71
CA LEU A 414 -0.29 -16.11 13.12
C LEU A 414 -0.49 -17.50 12.51
N LEU A 415 -1.13 -18.42 13.21
CA LEU A 415 -1.45 -19.76 12.68
C LEU A 415 -2.34 -19.66 11.44
N LEU A 416 -3.38 -18.82 11.48
CA LEU A 416 -4.23 -18.58 10.31
C LEU A 416 -3.41 -18.02 9.15
N SER A 417 -2.49 -17.07 9.41
CA SER A 417 -1.64 -16.46 8.38
C SER A 417 -0.62 -17.42 7.76
N CYS A 418 -0.28 -18.50 8.45
CA CYS A 418 0.53 -19.59 7.89
C CYS A 418 -0.23 -20.43 6.86
N ILE A 419 -1.56 -20.37 6.87
CA ILE A 419 -2.42 -21.14 5.94
C ILE A 419 -2.98 -20.21 4.86
N VAL A 420 -3.62 -19.11 5.28
CA VAL A 420 -4.17 -18.04 4.42
C VAL A 420 -3.42 -16.75 4.67
N THR A 421 -2.75 -16.21 3.68
CA THR A 421 -1.90 -15.03 3.85
C THR A 421 -2.69 -13.76 4.23
N GLY A 422 -2.20 -13.00 5.22
CA GLY A 422 -2.46 -11.58 5.42
C GLY A 422 -3.86 -11.15 5.83
N LYS A 423 -4.52 -11.80 6.81
CA LYS A 423 -5.95 -11.57 7.12
C LYS A 423 -6.27 -10.90 8.47
N ASP A 424 -5.28 -10.58 9.28
CA ASP A 424 -5.45 -9.93 10.58
C ASP A 424 -6.20 -8.58 10.49
N ALA A 425 -5.90 -7.77 9.48
CA ALA A 425 -6.60 -6.51 9.26
C ALA A 425 -8.08 -6.70 8.88
N LEU A 426 -8.41 -7.76 8.13
CA LEU A 426 -9.78 -8.08 7.75
C LEU A 426 -10.67 -8.37 8.96
N LEU A 427 -10.11 -8.99 10.02
CA LEU A 427 -10.84 -9.29 11.24
C LEU A 427 -11.31 -8.05 12.00
N ALA A 428 -10.61 -6.93 11.86
CA ALA A 428 -11.05 -5.65 12.42
C ALA A 428 -12.32 -5.12 11.73
N LEU A 429 -12.52 -5.48 10.46
CA LEU A 429 -13.68 -5.09 9.66
C LEU A 429 -14.83 -6.11 9.74
N ASN A 430 -14.49 -7.39 9.84
CA ASN A 430 -15.47 -8.48 9.85
C ASN A 430 -15.03 -9.60 10.80
N ARG A 431 -15.75 -9.80 11.91
CA ARG A 431 -15.47 -10.87 12.89
C ARG A 431 -15.65 -12.27 12.34
N ASP A 432 -16.53 -12.44 11.34
CA ASP A 432 -16.80 -13.73 10.71
C ASP A 432 -15.74 -14.12 9.66
N ALA A 433 -14.77 -13.25 9.40
CA ALA A 433 -13.75 -13.48 8.39
C ALA A 433 -12.95 -14.78 8.61
N ILE A 434 -12.71 -15.18 9.88
CA ILE A 434 -12.05 -16.46 10.20
C ILE A 434 -12.88 -17.63 9.68
N SER A 435 -14.16 -17.69 10.03
CA SER A 435 -15.06 -18.78 9.59
C SER A 435 -15.17 -18.82 8.07
N GLN A 436 -15.25 -17.65 7.42
CA GLN A 436 -15.29 -17.55 5.95
C GLN A 436 -13.98 -18.03 5.29
N GLN A 437 -12.83 -17.75 5.89
CA GLN A 437 -11.54 -18.24 5.38
C GLN A 437 -11.39 -19.75 5.62
N LEU A 438 -11.83 -20.27 6.76
CA LEU A 438 -11.82 -21.71 7.04
C LEU A 438 -12.76 -22.46 6.09
N GLU A 439 -13.93 -21.91 5.77
CA GLU A 439 -14.84 -22.44 4.76
C GLU A 439 -14.18 -22.52 3.37
N HIS A 440 -13.42 -21.50 2.98
CA HIS A 440 -12.68 -21.55 1.73
C HIS A 440 -11.57 -22.60 1.73
N ILE A 441 -10.83 -22.73 2.84
CA ILE A 441 -9.83 -23.79 2.99
C ILE A 441 -10.50 -25.17 2.86
N ASP A 442 -11.61 -25.40 3.54
CA ASP A 442 -12.33 -26.67 3.50
C ASP A 442 -12.90 -26.98 2.11
N HIS A 443 -13.21 -25.97 1.31
CA HIS A 443 -13.58 -26.14 -0.10
C HIS A 443 -12.41 -26.71 -0.94
N LEU A 444 -11.19 -26.23 -0.70
CA LEU A 444 -9.98 -26.65 -1.44
C LEU A 444 -9.33 -27.89 -0.83
N TYR A 445 -9.24 -27.94 0.50
CA TYR A 445 -8.59 -28.95 1.31
C TYR A 445 -9.33 -29.07 2.64
N SER A 446 -9.80 -30.24 2.99
CA SER A 446 -10.37 -30.47 4.31
C SER A 446 -9.27 -30.56 5.37
N LEU A 447 -9.19 -29.54 6.22
CA LEU A 447 -8.37 -29.58 7.42
C LEU A 447 -9.06 -30.42 8.50
N CYS A 448 -8.30 -31.13 9.33
CA CYS A 448 -8.89 -31.82 10.48
C CYS A 448 -9.50 -30.82 11.46
N ASP A 449 -10.56 -31.24 12.18
CA ASP A 449 -11.34 -30.36 13.04
C ASP A 449 -10.50 -29.74 14.17
N GLU A 450 -9.48 -30.47 14.67
CA GLU A 450 -8.60 -29.97 15.73
C GLU A 450 -7.74 -28.78 15.27
N ILE A 451 -7.39 -28.65 13.98
CA ILE A 451 -6.68 -27.45 13.48
C ILE A 451 -7.63 -26.27 13.48
N LYS A 452 -8.87 -26.45 13.03
CA LYS A 452 -9.90 -25.41 13.05
C LYS A 452 -10.23 -25.01 14.49
N GLU A 453 -10.40 -26.01 15.39
CA GLU A 453 -10.60 -25.77 16.82
C GLU A 453 -9.43 -24.97 17.43
N LEU A 454 -8.18 -25.30 17.07
CA LEU A 454 -7.00 -24.58 17.55
C LEU A 454 -7.00 -23.11 17.11
N ILE A 455 -7.30 -22.84 15.83
CA ILE A 455 -7.38 -21.46 15.31
C ILE A 455 -8.45 -20.67 16.06
N LEU A 456 -9.63 -21.24 16.26
CA LEU A 456 -10.77 -20.57 16.92
C LEU A 456 -10.49 -20.37 18.42
N GLU A 457 -9.99 -21.40 19.14
CA GLU A 457 -9.70 -21.32 20.58
C GLU A 457 -8.58 -20.30 20.87
N LEU A 458 -7.58 -20.20 19.99
CA LEU A 458 -6.54 -19.19 20.09
C LEU A 458 -7.07 -17.79 19.79
N THR A 459 -7.75 -17.61 18.66
CA THR A 459 -8.14 -16.25 18.18
C THR A 459 -9.21 -15.63 19.10
N PHE A 460 -10.10 -16.45 19.71
CA PHE A 460 -11.12 -16.00 20.65
C PHE A 460 -10.77 -16.40 22.10
N ALA A 461 -9.48 -16.39 22.45
CA ALA A 461 -8.96 -16.88 23.70
C ALA A 461 -9.61 -16.23 24.94
N ARG A 462 -9.81 -17.08 25.94
CA ARG A 462 -10.30 -16.78 27.29
C ARG A 462 -9.44 -17.49 28.35
N GLU A 463 -9.73 -17.32 29.62
CA GLU A 463 -8.89 -17.86 30.72
C GLU A 463 -8.67 -19.38 30.63
N SER A 464 -9.68 -20.14 30.23
CA SER A 464 -9.58 -21.60 30.05
C SER A 464 -8.76 -22.03 28.83
N SER A 465 -8.43 -21.11 27.91
CA SER A 465 -7.82 -21.44 26.62
C SER A 465 -6.40 -21.99 26.74
N PHE A 466 -5.63 -21.60 27.77
CA PHE A 466 -4.27 -22.16 27.96
C PHE A 466 -4.28 -23.69 28.10
N ILE A 467 -5.24 -24.27 28.85
CA ILE A 467 -5.38 -25.71 29.03
C ILE A 467 -5.93 -26.37 27.76
N ALA A 468 -6.94 -25.76 27.15
CA ALA A 468 -7.54 -26.27 25.92
C ALA A 468 -6.52 -26.30 24.76
N VAL A 469 -5.81 -25.20 24.53
CA VAL A 469 -4.78 -25.08 23.50
C VAL A 469 -3.67 -26.14 23.68
N ARG A 470 -3.16 -26.32 24.90
CA ARG A 470 -2.15 -27.37 25.18
C ARG A 470 -2.67 -28.74 24.78
N ARG A 471 -3.87 -29.10 25.19
CA ARG A 471 -4.49 -30.40 24.86
C ARG A 471 -4.64 -30.59 23.34
N ILE A 472 -5.09 -29.56 22.64
CA ILE A 472 -5.29 -29.64 21.18
C ILE A 472 -3.94 -29.79 20.47
N ILE A 473 -2.92 -29.04 20.87
CA ILE A 473 -1.57 -29.14 20.30
C ILE A 473 -1.02 -30.57 20.53
N ASP A 474 -1.10 -31.09 21.75
CA ASP A 474 -0.62 -32.44 22.06
C ASP A 474 -1.34 -33.52 21.22
N ASN A 475 -2.63 -33.37 20.96
CA ASN A 475 -3.39 -34.27 20.11
C ASN A 475 -2.93 -34.16 18.63
N LEU A 476 -2.75 -32.94 18.11
CA LEU A 476 -2.27 -32.72 16.76
C LEU A 476 -0.85 -33.24 16.52
N GLN A 477 0.05 -33.12 17.51
CA GLN A 477 1.39 -33.65 17.42
C GLN A 477 1.44 -35.17 17.34
N ARG A 478 0.46 -35.89 17.95
CA ARG A 478 0.32 -37.35 17.90
C ARG A 478 -0.49 -37.84 16.70
N LYS A 479 -1.24 -36.95 16.03
CA LYS A 479 -2.14 -37.32 14.94
C LYS A 479 -1.37 -37.85 13.73
N PRO A 480 -1.82 -38.95 13.10
CA PRO A 480 -1.22 -39.47 11.88
C PRO A 480 -1.29 -38.43 10.73
N LEU A 481 -0.24 -38.40 9.90
CA LEU A 481 -0.05 -37.39 8.88
C LEU A 481 -1.23 -37.34 7.88
N GLU A 482 -1.71 -38.50 7.45
CA GLU A 482 -2.81 -38.66 6.51
C GLU A 482 -4.14 -38.12 7.02
N LYS A 483 -4.29 -37.94 8.34
CA LYS A 483 -5.50 -37.42 8.99
C LYS A 483 -5.49 -35.91 9.21
N LEU A 484 -4.39 -35.21 8.89
CA LEU A 484 -4.26 -33.76 9.09
C LEU A 484 -4.99 -32.98 7.99
N VAL A 485 -4.85 -33.41 6.73
CA VAL A 485 -5.46 -32.77 5.57
C VAL A 485 -5.92 -33.82 4.59
N THR A 486 -7.16 -33.69 4.10
CA THR A 486 -7.70 -34.46 2.99
C THR A 486 -8.15 -33.49 1.90
N ARG A 487 -8.07 -33.91 0.64
CA ARG A 487 -8.56 -33.09 -0.46
C ARG A 487 -10.06 -33.37 -0.62
N LEU A 488 -10.87 -32.31 -0.69
CA LEU A 488 -12.27 -32.42 -1.09
C LEU A 488 -12.39 -32.02 -2.57
N ASN A 489 -13.25 -32.75 -3.32
CA ASN A 489 -13.76 -32.28 -4.59
C ASN A 489 -15.12 -31.62 -4.31
N GLY A 490 -15.09 -30.44 -3.72
CA GLY A 490 -16.31 -29.68 -3.48
C GLY A 490 -16.75 -28.99 -4.79
N GLU A 491 -18.03 -29.13 -5.16
CA GLU A 491 -18.61 -28.29 -6.20
C GLU A 491 -18.98 -26.94 -5.59
N PHE A 492 -18.28 -25.88 -6.05
CA PHE A 492 -18.66 -24.50 -5.68
C PHE A 492 -19.88 -24.10 -6.53
N GLN A 493 -20.93 -23.66 -5.89
CA GLN A 493 -22.07 -23.04 -6.56
C GLN A 493 -21.72 -21.57 -6.86
N PRO A 494 -21.84 -21.13 -8.12
CA PRO A 494 -21.57 -19.73 -8.46
C PRO A 494 -22.53 -18.81 -7.71
N ASN A 495 -22.08 -17.59 -7.40
CA ASN A 495 -22.83 -16.58 -6.70
C ASN A 495 -24.19 -16.33 -7.38
N THR A 496 -25.24 -16.28 -6.59
CA THR A 496 -26.61 -16.09 -7.07
C THR A 496 -26.83 -14.65 -7.58
N HIS A 497 -27.94 -14.44 -8.29
CA HIS A 497 -28.38 -13.09 -8.67
C HIS A 497 -28.56 -12.20 -7.42
N ASP A 498 -29.08 -12.77 -6.33
CA ASP A 498 -29.30 -12.07 -5.07
C ASP A 498 -28.00 -11.62 -4.42
N ASP A 499 -26.95 -12.46 -4.47
CA ASP A 499 -25.61 -12.10 -3.97
C ASP A 499 -25.01 -10.93 -4.73
N ILE A 500 -25.12 -10.92 -6.06
CA ILE A 500 -24.68 -9.80 -6.91
C ILE A 500 -25.46 -8.52 -6.55
N ALA A 501 -26.77 -8.61 -6.39
CA ALA A 501 -27.61 -7.48 -5.99
C ALA A 501 -27.23 -6.94 -4.60
N ARG A 502 -26.94 -7.83 -3.63
CA ARG A 502 -26.51 -7.44 -2.28
C ARG A 502 -25.17 -6.68 -2.28
N VAL A 503 -24.22 -7.11 -3.11
CA VAL A 503 -22.92 -6.40 -3.25
C VAL A 503 -23.14 -5.05 -3.92
N LEU A 504 -23.92 -4.99 -4.99
CA LEU A 504 -24.21 -3.75 -5.67
C LEU A 504 -24.92 -2.75 -4.74
N SER A 505 -25.93 -3.19 -4.00
CA SER A 505 -26.61 -2.38 -2.98
C SER A 505 -25.65 -1.92 -1.87
N GLY A 506 -24.66 -2.76 -1.50
CA GLY A 506 -23.62 -2.39 -0.56
C GLY A 506 -22.75 -1.25 -1.07
N ILE A 507 -22.25 -1.33 -2.32
CA ILE A 507 -21.49 -0.24 -2.95
C ILE A 507 -22.33 1.05 -2.97
N ILE A 508 -23.57 0.98 -3.43
CA ILE A 508 -24.49 2.12 -3.45
C ILE A 508 -24.71 2.68 -2.05
N GLY A 509 -24.89 1.83 -1.05
CA GLY A 509 -25.09 2.21 0.36
C GLY A 509 -23.89 2.94 0.99
N THR A 510 -22.69 2.84 0.38
CA THR A 510 -21.51 3.58 0.82
C THR A 510 -21.43 5.01 0.25
N HIS A 511 -22.31 5.39 -0.67
CA HIS A 511 -22.36 6.74 -1.25
C HIS A 511 -22.51 7.81 -0.16
N GLY A 512 -21.70 8.87 -0.20
CA GLY A 512 -21.73 9.98 0.75
C GLY A 512 -21.28 9.62 2.17
N LYS A 513 -20.61 8.47 2.38
CA LYS A 513 -20.11 8.08 3.71
C LYS A 513 -18.71 8.61 4.03
N THR A 514 -18.01 9.14 3.07
CA THR A 514 -16.68 9.75 3.23
C THR A 514 -16.75 11.27 3.06
N LYS A 515 -15.79 11.99 3.67
CA LYS A 515 -15.77 13.46 3.66
C LYS A 515 -15.07 14.06 2.43
N LYS A 516 -14.21 13.31 1.77
CA LYS A 516 -13.34 13.80 0.69
C LYS A 516 -13.59 13.16 -0.67
N SER A 517 -14.45 12.16 -0.74
CA SER A 517 -14.87 11.50 -1.97
C SER A 517 -16.34 11.10 -1.88
N THR A 518 -16.98 10.91 -3.00
CA THR A 518 -18.40 10.49 -3.07
C THR A 518 -18.58 9.05 -2.60
N PHE A 519 -17.63 8.18 -2.92
CA PHE A 519 -17.55 6.80 -2.45
C PHE A 519 -16.27 6.55 -1.66
N PRO A 520 -16.23 5.54 -0.75
CA PRO A 520 -15.00 5.09 -0.14
C PRO A 520 -14.03 4.56 -1.22
N ILE A 521 -12.82 5.09 -1.23
CA ILE A 521 -11.79 4.77 -2.22
C ILE A 521 -10.45 4.48 -1.55
N THR A 522 -9.58 3.75 -2.23
CA THR A 522 -8.19 3.54 -1.81
C THR A 522 -7.34 4.72 -2.29
N PRO A 523 -6.70 5.53 -1.41
CA PRO A 523 -6.09 6.80 -1.77
C PRO A 523 -4.68 6.64 -2.38
N LEU A 524 -4.54 5.91 -3.50
CA LEU A 524 -3.22 5.57 -4.07
C LEU A 524 -2.69 6.62 -5.06
N PHE A 525 -3.54 7.44 -5.69
CA PHE A 525 -3.15 8.28 -6.84
C PHE A 525 -3.34 9.79 -6.63
N GLY A 526 -3.49 10.23 -5.40
CA GLY A 526 -3.52 11.66 -5.04
C GLY A 526 -4.74 12.46 -5.53
N ASN A 527 -5.69 11.83 -6.24
CA ASN A 527 -6.96 12.44 -6.62
C ASN A 527 -8.10 11.40 -6.58
N SER A 528 -9.32 11.85 -6.25
CA SER A 528 -10.50 10.99 -6.15
C SER A 528 -11.13 10.67 -7.50
N MET A 529 -10.79 11.38 -8.57
CA MET A 529 -11.44 11.26 -9.88
C MET A 529 -10.82 10.19 -10.79
N ASN A 530 -9.70 9.58 -10.40
CA ASN A 530 -9.04 8.58 -11.23
C ASN A 530 -9.90 7.32 -11.47
N TYR A 531 -9.59 6.58 -12.54
CA TYR A 531 -10.33 5.36 -12.90
C TYR A 531 -9.91 4.15 -12.06
N ALA A 532 -8.61 4.06 -11.70
CA ALA A 532 -8.07 2.88 -11.04
C ALA A 532 -8.68 2.62 -9.67
N CYS A 533 -8.72 3.65 -8.81
CA CYS A 533 -9.25 3.55 -7.45
C CYS A 533 -10.13 4.75 -7.06
N GLY A 534 -10.65 5.49 -8.03
CA GLY A 534 -11.49 6.67 -7.81
C GLY A 534 -12.89 6.55 -8.39
N GLU A 535 -13.56 7.68 -8.42
CA GLU A 535 -14.97 7.79 -8.80
C GLU A 535 -15.24 7.42 -10.25
N ALA A 536 -14.33 7.69 -11.18
CA ALA A 536 -14.52 7.35 -12.58
C ALA A 536 -14.68 5.84 -12.82
N GLY A 537 -13.85 5.01 -12.15
CA GLY A 537 -13.97 3.56 -12.27
C GLY A 537 -15.25 3.00 -11.63
N ILE A 538 -15.70 3.59 -10.51
CA ILE A 538 -16.97 3.22 -9.85
C ILE A 538 -18.16 3.59 -10.77
N ALA A 539 -18.17 4.82 -11.30
CA ALA A 539 -19.23 5.27 -12.21
C ALA A 539 -19.34 4.39 -13.45
N ASN A 540 -18.20 4.04 -14.07
CA ASN A 540 -18.19 3.13 -15.20
C ASN A 540 -18.69 1.72 -14.84
N GLY A 541 -18.27 1.17 -13.69
CA GLY A 541 -18.76 -0.12 -13.22
C GLY A 541 -20.28 -0.15 -12.99
N LEU A 542 -20.85 0.91 -12.43
CA LEU A 542 -22.30 1.06 -12.26
C LEU A 542 -23.02 1.10 -13.62
N VAL A 543 -22.46 1.82 -14.62
CA VAL A 543 -23.00 1.83 -16.00
C VAL A 543 -23.01 0.43 -16.60
N GLN A 544 -21.92 -0.32 -16.50
CA GLN A 544 -21.82 -1.70 -17.01
C GLN A 544 -22.85 -2.65 -16.36
N LEU A 545 -23.29 -2.35 -15.15
CA LEU A 545 -24.33 -3.10 -14.45
C LEU A 545 -25.74 -2.54 -14.67
N GLY A 546 -25.90 -1.55 -15.55
CA GLY A 546 -27.20 -0.95 -15.91
C GLY A 546 -27.73 0.10 -14.94
N HIS A 547 -26.90 0.59 -13.99
CA HIS A 547 -27.28 1.60 -13.02
C HIS A 547 -26.80 3.00 -13.44
N MET A 548 -27.70 3.77 -14.03
CA MET A 548 -27.40 5.10 -14.62
C MET A 548 -27.62 6.27 -13.65
N ASP A 549 -28.25 6.07 -12.51
CA ASP A 549 -28.68 7.15 -11.60
C ASP A 549 -27.51 7.97 -11.04
N PHE A 550 -26.38 7.34 -10.79
CA PHE A 550 -25.15 7.99 -10.25
C PHE A 550 -24.36 8.77 -11.31
N ASN A 551 -24.68 8.63 -12.58
CA ASN A 551 -23.99 9.36 -13.66
C ASN A 551 -24.23 10.86 -13.59
N LYS A 552 -25.35 11.31 -13.05
CA LYS A 552 -25.63 12.74 -12.90
C LYS A 552 -24.63 13.38 -11.93
N ASP A 553 -24.45 12.80 -10.76
CA ASP A 553 -23.54 13.31 -9.73
C ASP A 553 -22.10 13.28 -10.22
N PHE A 554 -21.69 12.20 -10.90
CA PHE A 554 -20.37 12.09 -11.51
C PHE A 554 -20.17 13.13 -12.64
N THR A 555 -21.15 13.33 -13.49
CA THR A 555 -21.13 14.34 -14.57
C THR A 555 -21.00 15.76 -14.02
N GLU A 556 -21.77 16.09 -12.97
CA GLU A 556 -21.68 17.36 -12.28
C GLU A 556 -20.29 17.54 -11.65
N THR A 557 -19.78 16.52 -10.98
CA THR A 557 -18.42 16.54 -10.41
C THR A 557 -17.37 16.81 -11.48
N CYS A 558 -17.41 16.12 -12.61
CA CYS A 558 -16.48 16.35 -13.74
C CYS A 558 -16.55 17.80 -14.28
N SER A 559 -17.75 18.39 -14.33
CA SER A 559 -17.96 19.75 -14.86
C SER A 559 -17.33 20.83 -13.96
N PHE A 560 -17.34 20.62 -12.65
CA PHE A 560 -16.87 21.62 -11.67
C PHE A 560 -15.49 21.30 -11.06
N PHE A 561 -14.86 20.20 -11.45
CA PHE A 561 -13.59 19.80 -10.88
C PHE A 561 -12.47 20.75 -11.33
N SER A 562 -11.91 21.50 -10.38
CA SER A 562 -10.92 22.54 -10.63
C SER A 562 -9.47 22.15 -10.33
N THR A 563 -9.27 21.01 -9.68
CA THR A 563 -7.93 20.56 -9.29
C THR A 563 -7.17 20.01 -10.50
N SER A 564 -5.87 20.31 -10.58
CA SER A 564 -5.02 19.72 -11.61
C SER A 564 -4.83 18.22 -11.32
N ILE A 565 -5.24 17.38 -12.28
CA ILE A 565 -5.03 15.92 -12.23
C ILE A 565 -4.35 15.44 -13.52
N PRO A 566 -3.71 14.26 -13.52
CA PRO A 566 -3.09 13.69 -14.71
C PRO A 566 -4.09 13.47 -15.84
N VAL A 567 -3.55 13.22 -17.04
CA VAL A 567 -4.38 12.93 -18.23
C VAL A 567 -4.54 11.45 -18.53
N GLY A 568 -3.77 10.57 -17.84
CA GLY A 568 -3.73 9.14 -18.11
C GLY A 568 -5.10 8.44 -17.96
N LEU A 569 -5.29 7.35 -18.69
CA LEU A 569 -6.55 6.59 -18.72
C LEU A 569 -6.96 6.10 -17.31
N TYR A 570 -6.00 5.63 -16.51
CA TYR A 570 -6.29 5.11 -15.16
C TYR A 570 -6.02 6.13 -14.05
N THR A 571 -5.31 7.22 -14.35
CA THR A 571 -4.81 8.12 -13.31
C THR A 571 -5.53 9.47 -13.24
N GLY A 572 -6.34 9.82 -14.24
CA GLY A 572 -6.98 11.13 -14.25
C GLY A 572 -8.03 11.34 -15.35
N TRP A 573 -7.94 12.46 -16.08
CA TRP A 573 -8.95 12.89 -17.05
C TRP A 573 -9.31 11.85 -18.09
N GLY A 574 -8.36 11.06 -18.58
CA GLY A 574 -8.64 9.99 -19.53
C GLY A 574 -9.70 9.02 -19.03
N GLY A 575 -9.65 8.63 -17.76
CA GLY A 575 -10.64 7.77 -17.12
C GLY A 575 -12.00 8.44 -16.95
N CYS A 576 -12.01 9.73 -16.58
CA CYS A 576 -13.26 10.49 -16.48
C CYS A 576 -13.98 10.56 -17.84
N ILE A 577 -13.26 10.91 -18.90
CA ILE A 577 -13.79 11.00 -20.26
C ILE A 577 -14.26 9.63 -20.76
N TRP A 578 -13.50 8.57 -20.48
CA TRP A 578 -13.93 7.19 -20.77
C TRP A 578 -15.28 6.89 -20.14
N SER A 579 -15.43 7.13 -18.83
CA SER A 579 -16.68 6.85 -18.12
C SER A 579 -17.85 7.70 -18.60
N LEU A 580 -17.60 8.96 -19.01
CA LEU A 580 -18.61 9.81 -19.65
C LEU A 580 -19.04 9.26 -21.01
N ALA A 581 -18.10 8.80 -21.83
CA ALA A 581 -18.41 8.19 -23.13
C ALA A 581 -19.24 6.91 -22.98
N GLU A 582 -18.87 6.03 -22.01
CA GLU A 582 -19.61 4.80 -21.70
C GLU A 582 -21.05 5.09 -21.22
N SER A 583 -21.25 6.19 -20.51
CA SER A 583 -22.56 6.61 -20.01
C SER A 583 -23.41 7.40 -21.02
N GLY A 584 -22.89 7.61 -22.24
CA GLY A 584 -23.57 8.39 -23.28
C GLY A 584 -23.43 9.91 -23.16
N ASN A 585 -22.68 10.43 -22.17
CA ASN A 585 -22.40 11.86 -21.99
C ASN A 585 -21.23 12.34 -22.87
N CYS A 586 -21.30 12.00 -24.19
CA CYS A 586 -20.22 12.28 -25.13
C CYS A 586 -19.90 13.77 -25.24
N PHE A 587 -20.92 14.66 -25.17
CA PHE A 587 -20.70 16.09 -25.29
C PHE A 587 -19.72 16.65 -24.27
N LEU A 588 -19.92 16.36 -22.97
CA LEU A 588 -19.00 16.76 -21.91
C LEU A 588 -17.65 16.05 -22.07
N GLY A 589 -17.67 14.76 -22.48
CA GLY A 589 -16.45 14.00 -22.78
C GLY A 589 -15.60 14.68 -23.84
N GLU A 590 -16.21 15.18 -24.94
CA GLU A 590 -15.52 15.94 -25.99
C GLU A 590 -14.91 17.24 -25.47
N GLU A 591 -15.68 18.02 -24.70
CA GLU A 591 -15.21 19.27 -24.09
C GLU A 591 -13.96 19.03 -23.22
N LEU A 592 -14.03 18.05 -22.33
CA LEU A 592 -12.92 17.72 -21.43
C LEU A 592 -11.71 17.14 -22.16
N TYR A 593 -11.94 16.35 -23.23
CA TYR A 593 -10.87 15.84 -24.08
C TYR A 593 -10.09 16.96 -24.74
N GLN A 594 -10.80 17.91 -25.37
CA GLN A 594 -10.18 19.08 -26.03
C GLN A 594 -9.40 19.92 -25.03
N LYS A 595 -9.94 20.13 -23.84
CA LYS A 595 -9.36 20.97 -22.79
C LYS A 595 -8.12 20.35 -22.15
N HIS A 596 -8.12 19.04 -21.87
CA HIS A 596 -7.12 18.41 -21.02
C HIS A 596 -6.25 17.38 -21.73
N CYS A 597 -6.80 16.56 -22.62
CA CYS A 597 -6.09 15.44 -23.21
C CYS A 597 -5.37 15.82 -24.52
N ARG A 598 -6.01 16.60 -25.39
CA ARG A 598 -5.45 16.91 -26.71
C ARG A 598 -4.14 17.71 -26.66
N THR A 599 -4.01 18.63 -25.72
CA THR A 599 -2.76 19.38 -25.50
C THR A 599 -1.64 18.50 -24.93
N SER A 600 -1.98 17.37 -24.35
CA SER A 600 -1.08 16.44 -23.68
C SER A 600 -0.67 15.22 -24.51
N ILE A 601 -1.04 15.18 -25.80
CA ILE A 601 -0.65 14.09 -26.72
C ILE A 601 0.88 13.92 -26.82
N LYS A 602 1.64 14.98 -26.57
CA LYS A 602 3.12 14.97 -26.52
C LYS A 602 3.71 14.54 -25.17
N LEU A 603 2.91 13.88 -24.31
CA LEU A 603 3.36 13.40 -23.01
C LEU A 603 4.55 12.42 -23.15
N ASN A 604 5.59 12.61 -22.37
CA ASN A 604 6.76 11.73 -22.38
C ASN A 604 6.60 10.47 -21.49
N GLU A 605 5.37 9.97 -21.37
CA GLU A 605 4.99 8.74 -20.69
C GLU A 605 4.20 7.87 -21.66
N HIS A 606 4.58 6.61 -21.85
CA HIS A 606 4.03 5.75 -22.89
C HIS A 606 3.16 4.60 -22.36
N SER A 607 3.12 4.39 -21.03
CA SER A 607 2.39 3.27 -20.43
C SER A 607 0.89 3.29 -20.76
N PHE A 608 0.27 2.14 -20.68
CA PHE A 608 -1.18 1.98 -20.78
C PHE A 608 -1.91 2.65 -19.61
N PHE A 609 -1.30 2.66 -18.44
CA PHE A 609 -1.88 3.18 -17.20
C PHE A 609 -1.99 4.71 -17.18
N ALA A 610 -0.89 5.40 -17.46
CA ALA A 610 -0.76 6.83 -17.25
C ALA A 610 -0.32 7.62 -18.50
N GLY A 611 -0.04 6.92 -19.61
CA GLY A 611 0.64 7.47 -20.76
C GLY A 611 -0.12 7.43 -22.08
N ARG A 612 0.64 7.60 -23.17
CA ARG A 612 0.11 7.67 -24.55
C ARG A 612 -0.66 6.43 -24.98
N ALA A 613 -0.29 5.21 -24.53
CA ALA A 613 -1.01 3.99 -24.87
C ALA A 613 -2.46 4.01 -24.33
N GLY A 614 -2.66 4.52 -23.11
CA GLY A 614 -4.00 4.74 -22.57
C GLY A 614 -4.76 5.83 -23.30
N LEU A 615 -4.09 6.92 -23.71
CA LEU A 615 -4.71 7.99 -24.50
C LEU A 615 -5.09 7.53 -25.92
N LEU A 616 -4.32 6.62 -26.54
CA LEU A 616 -4.68 6.00 -27.81
C LEU A 616 -6.00 5.22 -27.71
N ILE A 617 -6.14 4.42 -26.67
CA ILE A 617 -7.39 3.68 -26.37
C ILE A 617 -8.56 4.66 -26.19
N LEU A 618 -8.35 5.75 -25.45
CA LEU A 618 -9.36 6.79 -25.24
C LEU A 618 -9.77 7.45 -26.58
N ALA A 619 -8.80 7.82 -27.42
CA ALA A 619 -9.09 8.45 -28.72
C ALA A 619 -9.89 7.50 -29.62
N ILE A 620 -9.56 6.19 -29.65
CA ILE A 620 -10.31 5.18 -30.37
C ILE A 620 -11.76 5.09 -29.86
N ARG A 621 -11.96 5.08 -28.52
CA ARG A 621 -13.30 5.04 -27.92
C ARG A 621 -14.10 6.29 -28.23
N MET A 622 -13.50 7.48 -28.15
CA MET A 622 -14.15 8.73 -28.50
C MET A 622 -14.56 8.75 -29.98
N PHE A 623 -13.72 8.24 -30.90
CA PHE A 623 -14.10 8.09 -32.30
C PHE A 623 -15.27 7.11 -32.48
N ASP A 624 -15.21 5.95 -31.83
CA ASP A 624 -16.27 4.93 -31.89
C ASP A 624 -17.61 5.49 -31.38
N ALA A 625 -17.61 6.24 -30.28
CA ALA A 625 -18.80 6.81 -29.66
C ALA A 625 -19.38 8.03 -30.43
N THR A 626 -18.55 8.88 -31.03
CA THR A 626 -18.98 10.17 -31.61
C THR A 626 -18.92 10.22 -33.14
N GLN A 627 -18.16 9.30 -33.76
CA GLN A 627 -17.83 9.30 -35.21
C GLN A 627 -17.12 10.57 -35.67
N ASN A 628 -16.58 11.37 -34.75
CA ASN A 628 -15.85 12.60 -35.06
C ASN A 628 -14.43 12.29 -35.51
N THR A 629 -14.09 12.65 -36.74
CA THR A 629 -12.83 12.32 -37.41
C THR A 629 -11.61 12.94 -36.71
N CYS A 630 -11.77 13.97 -35.90
CA CYS A 630 -10.63 14.51 -35.14
C CYS A 630 -10.01 13.48 -34.17
N TYR A 631 -10.81 12.58 -33.60
CA TYR A 631 -10.32 11.50 -32.73
C TYR A 631 -9.66 10.37 -33.53
N TYR A 632 -10.07 10.13 -34.76
CA TYR A 632 -9.39 9.22 -35.66
C TYR A 632 -7.98 9.72 -35.99
N ASP A 633 -7.85 11.02 -36.28
CA ASP A 633 -6.55 11.66 -36.56
C ASP A 633 -5.67 11.69 -35.34
N ASP A 634 -6.23 12.04 -34.17
CA ASP A 634 -5.51 12.01 -32.89
C ASP A 634 -5.02 10.58 -32.58
N ALA A 635 -5.85 9.56 -32.73
CA ALA A 635 -5.49 8.16 -32.54
C ALA A 635 -4.31 7.73 -33.44
N ARG A 636 -4.36 8.12 -34.74
CA ARG A 636 -3.27 7.81 -35.67
C ARG A 636 -1.97 8.49 -35.27
N MET A 637 -2.04 9.79 -34.92
CA MET A 637 -0.89 10.56 -34.51
C MET A 637 -0.26 9.96 -33.24
N ILE A 638 -1.07 9.57 -32.23
CA ILE A 638 -0.58 8.94 -31.00
C ILE A 638 0.08 7.59 -31.31
N ALA A 639 -0.57 6.73 -32.12
CA ALA A 639 -0.03 5.42 -32.46
C ALA A 639 1.33 5.53 -33.18
N ASP A 640 1.44 6.43 -34.18
CA ASP A 640 2.68 6.66 -34.92
C ASP A 640 3.77 7.25 -33.99
N SER A 641 3.42 8.14 -33.04
CA SER A 641 4.37 8.70 -32.10
C SER A 641 4.90 7.65 -31.09
N ILE A 642 4.06 6.70 -30.66
CA ILE A 642 4.51 5.58 -29.82
C ILE A 642 5.53 4.74 -30.57
N MET A 643 5.28 4.38 -31.84
CA MET A 643 6.20 3.59 -32.64
C MET A 643 7.57 4.27 -32.83
N GLN A 644 7.60 5.62 -32.87
CA GLN A 644 8.83 6.38 -33.06
C GLN A 644 9.61 6.64 -31.77
N GLU A 645 8.92 6.85 -30.64
CA GLU A 645 9.52 7.40 -29.43
C GLU A 645 9.58 6.41 -28.25
N TYR A 646 8.81 5.31 -28.28
CA TYR A 646 8.77 4.39 -27.16
C TYR A 646 10.00 3.48 -27.09
N ASP A 647 10.79 3.67 -26.03
CA ASP A 647 11.95 2.82 -25.73
C ASP A 647 11.54 1.54 -24.98
N TYR A 648 10.95 0.59 -25.73
CA TYR A 648 10.48 -0.68 -25.18
C TYR A 648 11.61 -1.61 -24.69
N MET A 649 12.83 -1.43 -25.19
CA MET A 649 13.99 -2.23 -24.80
C MET A 649 14.39 -1.93 -23.34
N ASN A 650 14.34 -0.67 -22.95
CA ASN A 650 14.72 -0.21 -21.61
C ASN A 650 13.54 -0.16 -20.62
N ASN A 651 12.31 -0.45 -21.05
CA ASN A 651 11.19 -0.57 -20.11
C ASN A 651 11.45 -1.71 -19.11
N GLN A 652 11.47 -1.38 -17.82
CA GLN A 652 11.75 -2.35 -16.75
C GLN A 652 10.52 -3.11 -16.26
N HIS A 653 9.30 -2.64 -16.55
CA HIS A 653 8.05 -3.24 -16.09
C HIS A 653 7.53 -4.30 -17.05
N ILE A 654 6.88 -5.34 -16.50
CA ILE A 654 6.22 -6.42 -17.24
C ILE A 654 4.77 -6.52 -16.76
N GLY A 655 3.82 -6.55 -17.68
CA GLY A 655 2.38 -6.62 -17.40
C GLY A 655 1.57 -5.63 -18.23
N LEU A 656 0.26 -5.56 -17.95
CA LEU A 656 -0.68 -4.76 -18.73
C LEU A 656 -0.49 -3.25 -18.50
N MET A 657 -0.39 -2.81 -17.24
CA MET A 657 -0.54 -1.39 -16.93
C MET A 657 0.70 -0.57 -17.23
N ARG A 658 1.89 -1.12 -17.01
CA ARG A 658 3.18 -0.42 -17.19
C ARG A 658 4.14 -1.10 -18.16
N GLY A 659 3.89 -2.37 -18.49
CA GLY A 659 4.73 -3.17 -19.36
C GLY A 659 4.44 -2.95 -20.85
N ASN A 660 5.23 -3.62 -21.68
CA ASN A 660 5.07 -3.61 -23.15
C ASN A 660 3.72 -4.21 -23.56
N ALA A 661 3.16 -5.15 -22.80
CA ALA A 661 1.88 -5.77 -23.11
C ALA A 661 0.73 -4.76 -23.22
N GLY A 662 0.67 -3.75 -22.37
CA GLY A 662 -0.35 -2.70 -22.45
C GLY A 662 -0.21 -1.80 -23.68
N VAL A 663 1.02 -1.50 -24.07
CA VAL A 663 1.30 -0.77 -25.32
C VAL A 663 0.90 -1.64 -26.52
N ALA A 664 1.22 -2.95 -26.48
CA ALA A 664 0.81 -3.88 -27.53
C ALA A 664 -0.72 -3.95 -27.67
N LEU A 665 -1.49 -3.96 -26.55
CA LEU A 665 -2.95 -3.92 -26.60
C LEU A 665 -3.46 -2.68 -27.34
N SER A 666 -2.88 -1.50 -27.08
CA SER A 666 -3.26 -0.29 -27.77
C SER A 666 -2.89 -0.31 -29.26
N MET A 667 -1.77 -0.95 -29.64
CA MET A 667 -1.41 -1.18 -31.04
C MET A 667 -2.37 -2.14 -31.75
N LEU A 668 -2.85 -3.17 -31.06
CA LEU A 668 -3.89 -4.06 -31.59
C LEU A 668 -5.20 -3.29 -31.85
N ALA A 669 -5.61 -2.44 -30.93
CA ALA A 669 -6.79 -1.58 -31.14
C ALA A 669 -6.60 -0.61 -32.31
N ALA A 670 -5.39 -0.04 -32.48
CA ALA A 670 -5.04 0.78 -33.64
C ALA A 670 -5.11 -0.01 -34.95
N TYR A 671 -4.60 -1.25 -34.96
CA TYR A 671 -4.76 -2.14 -36.13
C TYR A 671 -6.23 -2.40 -36.44
N CYS A 672 -7.06 -2.67 -35.43
CA CYS A 672 -8.50 -2.87 -35.63
C CYS A 672 -9.22 -1.64 -36.17
N LEU A 673 -8.72 -0.44 -35.91
CA LEU A 673 -9.27 0.82 -36.43
C LEU A 673 -8.78 1.14 -37.84
N PHE A 674 -7.47 1.05 -38.06
CA PHE A 674 -6.83 1.55 -39.29
C PHE A 674 -6.62 0.48 -40.37
N TYR A 675 -6.67 -0.80 -40.01
CA TYR A 675 -6.31 -1.96 -40.87
C TYR A 675 -4.88 -1.91 -41.45
N ASP A 676 -3.96 -1.21 -40.78
CA ASP A 676 -2.57 -1.09 -41.19
C ASP A 676 -1.72 -2.08 -40.35
N SER A 677 -1.13 -3.06 -41.05
CA SER A 677 -0.36 -4.16 -40.40
C SER A 677 0.84 -3.69 -39.59
N LYS A 678 1.38 -2.51 -39.86
CA LYS A 678 2.51 -1.96 -39.07
C LYS A 678 2.21 -1.92 -37.59
N TYR A 679 0.98 -1.64 -37.16
CA TYR A 679 0.59 -1.55 -35.76
C TYR A 679 0.58 -2.91 -35.07
N ILE A 680 -0.02 -3.94 -35.70
CA ILE A 680 -0.07 -5.27 -35.08
C ILE A 680 1.30 -5.94 -35.06
N GLU A 681 2.13 -5.74 -36.09
CA GLU A 681 3.51 -6.23 -36.11
C GLU A 681 4.39 -5.55 -35.05
N TYR A 682 4.21 -4.25 -34.88
CA TYR A 682 4.89 -3.54 -33.78
C TYR A 682 4.45 -4.06 -32.42
N GLY A 683 3.14 -4.24 -32.19
CA GLY A 683 2.60 -4.82 -30.96
C GLY A 683 3.13 -6.26 -30.71
N LYS A 684 3.27 -7.06 -31.76
CA LYS A 684 3.91 -8.39 -31.71
C LYS A 684 5.34 -8.28 -31.20
N THR A 685 6.14 -7.35 -31.74
CA THR A 685 7.52 -7.13 -31.31
C THR A 685 7.61 -6.80 -29.80
N LEU A 686 6.67 -5.99 -29.29
CA LEU A 686 6.58 -5.66 -27.87
C LEU A 686 6.30 -6.89 -27.00
N LEU A 687 5.37 -7.75 -27.42
CA LEU A 687 5.03 -8.98 -26.72
C LEU A 687 6.17 -10.01 -26.76
N ASP A 688 6.80 -10.19 -27.93
CA ASP A 688 7.95 -11.08 -28.09
C ASP A 688 9.09 -10.66 -27.13
N ARG A 689 9.29 -9.35 -26.95
CA ARG A 689 10.27 -8.82 -25.97
C ARG A 689 9.90 -9.15 -24.54
N ASP A 690 8.62 -9.04 -24.14
CA ASP A 690 8.22 -9.42 -22.77
C ASP A 690 8.34 -10.93 -22.56
N LEU A 691 8.07 -11.77 -23.59
CA LEU A 691 8.18 -13.24 -23.54
C LEU A 691 9.60 -13.73 -23.22
N GLU A 692 10.66 -12.98 -23.57
CA GLU A 692 12.04 -13.29 -23.19
C GLU A 692 12.27 -13.39 -21.68
N PHE A 693 11.41 -12.74 -20.87
CA PHE A 693 11.47 -12.74 -19.42
C PHE A 693 10.48 -13.69 -18.74
N SER A 694 9.82 -14.54 -19.53
CA SER A 694 8.89 -15.53 -19.00
C SER A 694 9.63 -16.68 -18.32
N PHE A 695 9.13 -17.12 -17.17
CA PHE A 695 9.50 -18.39 -16.56
C PHE A 695 8.55 -19.48 -17.08
N THR A 696 9.10 -20.59 -17.54
CA THR A 696 8.32 -21.70 -18.13
C THR A 696 8.72 -23.06 -17.59
N ASP A 697 9.46 -23.12 -16.49
CA ASP A 697 9.86 -24.35 -15.81
C ASP A 697 8.68 -24.95 -15.03
N GLU A 698 8.68 -26.26 -14.77
CA GLU A 698 7.57 -26.94 -14.09
C GLU A 698 7.24 -26.35 -12.71
N GLU A 699 8.26 -25.85 -12.00
CA GLU A 699 8.10 -25.25 -10.67
C GLU A 699 7.75 -23.76 -10.71
N LYS A 700 8.06 -23.09 -11.84
CA LYS A 700 7.97 -21.63 -11.96
C LYS A 700 7.46 -21.24 -13.34
N ILE A 701 6.17 -20.91 -13.41
CA ILE A 701 5.50 -20.50 -14.64
C ILE A 701 4.94 -19.08 -14.44
N GLY A 702 5.23 -18.17 -15.38
CA GLY A 702 4.69 -16.82 -15.39
C GLY A 702 5.72 -15.74 -15.60
N PHE A 703 5.38 -14.50 -15.23
CA PHE A 703 6.21 -13.31 -15.39
C PHE A 703 6.54 -12.65 -14.07
N PRO A 704 7.73 -12.04 -13.93
CA PRO A 704 8.01 -11.11 -12.84
C PRO A 704 7.33 -9.75 -13.12
N ALA A 705 7.18 -8.89 -12.10
CA ALA A 705 6.73 -7.50 -12.30
C ALA A 705 7.77 -6.64 -13.00
N LYS A 706 9.04 -6.96 -12.85
CA LYS A 706 10.18 -6.21 -13.41
C LYS A 706 11.23 -7.16 -13.96
N LYS A 707 11.90 -6.70 -15.03
CA LYS A 707 13.07 -7.37 -15.59
C LYS A 707 14.14 -7.55 -14.50
N GLY A 708 14.75 -8.73 -14.44
CA GLY A 708 15.76 -9.06 -13.44
C GLY A 708 15.24 -9.49 -12.07
N SER A 709 13.93 -9.45 -11.82
CA SER A 709 13.33 -10.04 -10.62
C SER A 709 13.14 -11.54 -10.78
N ASN A 710 13.42 -12.30 -9.72
CA ASN A 710 13.19 -13.75 -9.67
C ASN A 710 11.80 -14.11 -9.12
N THR A 711 10.97 -13.16 -8.74
CA THR A 711 9.63 -13.40 -8.18
C THR A 711 8.58 -13.32 -9.26
N VAL A 712 7.88 -14.43 -9.52
CA VAL A 712 6.72 -14.44 -10.42
C VAL A 712 5.54 -13.78 -9.74
N LEU A 713 4.90 -12.84 -10.45
CA LEU A 713 3.63 -12.26 -10.04
C LEU A 713 2.50 -12.74 -10.96
N PRO A 714 1.39 -13.27 -10.40
CA PRO A 714 0.27 -13.74 -11.20
C PRO A 714 -0.69 -12.64 -11.65
N TYR A 715 -0.55 -11.42 -11.14
CA TYR A 715 -1.60 -10.41 -11.14
C TYR A 715 -1.89 -9.75 -12.50
N PHE A 716 -3.04 -9.01 -12.53
CA PHE A 716 -3.55 -8.38 -13.72
C PHE A 716 -2.82 -7.07 -14.05
N MET A 717 -2.54 -6.26 -13.04
CA MET A 717 -1.87 -4.97 -13.24
C MET A 717 -0.43 -5.15 -13.73
N GLU A 718 0.35 -5.95 -13.01
CA GLU A 718 1.74 -6.28 -13.28
C GLU A 718 1.92 -7.81 -13.17
N GLY A 719 2.53 -8.43 -14.15
CA GLY A 719 2.81 -9.87 -14.15
C GLY A 719 1.99 -10.68 -15.15
N THR A 720 1.73 -11.94 -14.81
CA THR A 720 1.30 -13.00 -15.75
C THR A 720 -0.09 -12.75 -16.37
N CYS A 721 -1.11 -12.44 -15.56
CA CYS A 721 -2.47 -12.24 -16.05
C CYS A 721 -2.56 -11.09 -17.05
N GLY A 722 -1.85 -9.99 -16.80
CA GLY A 722 -1.84 -8.85 -17.72
C GLY A 722 -1.25 -9.18 -19.07
N VAL A 723 -0.10 -9.85 -19.11
CA VAL A 723 0.55 -10.29 -20.36
C VAL A 723 -0.31 -11.34 -21.07
N LEU A 724 -0.78 -12.37 -20.36
CA LEU A 724 -1.59 -13.44 -20.92
C LEU A 724 -2.90 -12.92 -21.54
N SER A 725 -3.58 -11.99 -20.87
CA SER A 725 -4.80 -11.39 -21.40
C SER A 725 -4.59 -10.72 -22.77
N VAL A 726 -3.42 -10.10 -23.00
CA VAL A 726 -3.07 -9.50 -24.28
C VAL A 726 -2.65 -10.58 -25.28
N LEU A 727 -1.85 -11.56 -24.88
CA LEU A 727 -1.47 -12.69 -25.76
C LEU A 727 -2.69 -13.42 -26.34
N LEU A 728 -3.73 -13.66 -25.52
CA LEU A 728 -4.95 -14.31 -25.97
C LEU A 728 -5.67 -13.52 -27.09
N ARG A 729 -5.51 -12.20 -27.14
CA ARG A 729 -6.07 -11.33 -28.17
C ARG A 729 -5.21 -11.27 -29.43
N TYR A 730 -3.90 -11.53 -29.31
CA TYR A 730 -2.98 -11.66 -30.45
C TYR A 730 -2.98 -13.06 -31.06
N MET A 731 -3.38 -14.08 -30.32
CA MET A 731 -3.35 -15.47 -30.73
C MET A 731 -4.12 -15.76 -32.04
N PRO A 732 -5.27 -15.10 -32.35
CA PRO A 732 -5.95 -15.29 -33.63
C PRO A 732 -5.16 -14.84 -34.88
N TYR A 733 -4.18 -13.94 -34.68
CA TYR A 733 -3.34 -13.40 -35.77
C TYR A 733 -1.98 -14.13 -35.85
N PHE A 734 -1.50 -14.68 -34.72
CA PHE A 734 -0.17 -15.29 -34.63
C PHE A 734 -0.23 -16.63 -33.91
N ASN A 735 -0.35 -17.72 -34.66
CA ASN A 735 -0.51 -19.09 -34.13
C ASN A 735 0.61 -19.55 -33.19
N GLY A 736 1.81 -18.96 -33.28
CA GLY A 736 2.94 -19.25 -32.40
C GLY A 736 2.70 -19.00 -30.91
N TYR A 737 1.72 -18.17 -30.56
CA TYR A 737 1.43 -17.83 -29.15
C TYR A 737 0.62 -18.88 -28.40
N SER A 738 -0.06 -19.80 -29.07
CA SER A 738 -0.98 -20.75 -28.44
C SER A 738 -0.29 -21.64 -27.38
N THR A 739 0.90 -22.16 -27.66
CA THR A 739 1.62 -23.06 -26.75
C THR A 739 2.07 -22.35 -25.48
N ILE A 740 2.66 -21.14 -25.61
CA ILE A 740 3.12 -20.38 -24.44
C ILE A 740 1.94 -19.86 -23.64
N ALA A 741 0.86 -19.40 -24.27
CA ALA A 741 -0.34 -18.96 -23.58
C ALA A 741 -0.98 -20.10 -22.77
N GLN A 742 -1.03 -21.34 -23.29
CA GLN A 742 -1.51 -22.49 -22.51
C GLN A 742 -0.61 -22.81 -21.31
N LYS A 743 0.72 -22.72 -21.46
CA LYS A 743 1.65 -22.90 -20.33
C LYS A 743 1.42 -21.83 -19.25
N LEU A 744 1.33 -20.57 -19.64
CA LEU A 744 1.07 -19.47 -18.70
C LEU A 744 -0.27 -19.65 -17.98
N ALA A 745 -1.33 -20.07 -18.69
CA ALA A 745 -2.63 -20.35 -18.10
C ALA A 745 -2.58 -21.47 -17.05
N GLN A 746 -1.77 -22.51 -17.26
CA GLN A 746 -1.55 -23.58 -16.26
C GLN A 746 -0.89 -23.05 -14.98
N GLY A 747 -0.03 -22.03 -15.09
CA GLY A 747 0.60 -21.39 -13.95
C GLY A 747 -0.33 -20.51 -13.10
N LEU A 748 -1.62 -20.34 -13.48
CA LEU A 748 -2.58 -19.48 -12.79
C LEU A 748 -3.50 -20.21 -11.80
N HIS A 749 -3.28 -21.47 -11.53
CA HIS A 749 -4.06 -22.21 -10.53
C HIS A 749 -3.57 -21.92 -9.12
N PHE A 750 -4.17 -20.93 -8.47
CA PHE A 750 -3.87 -20.48 -7.12
C PHE A 750 -5.05 -20.75 -6.18
N GLY A 751 -4.78 -21.31 -4.99
CA GLY A 751 -5.79 -21.44 -3.94
C GLY A 751 -5.99 -20.13 -3.19
N PHE A 752 -4.95 -19.32 -3.05
CA PHE A 752 -4.94 -18.07 -2.28
C PHE A 752 -4.15 -16.98 -2.97
N SER A 753 -4.52 -15.74 -2.68
CA SER A 753 -3.85 -14.53 -3.11
C SER A 753 -3.72 -13.54 -1.93
N VAL A 754 -2.91 -12.52 -2.07
CA VAL A 754 -2.78 -11.45 -1.07
C VAL A 754 -4.08 -10.67 -0.88
N SER A 755 -4.91 -10.58 -1.92
CA SER A 755 -6.20 -9.87 -1.88
C SER A 755 -7.23 -10.47 -2.81
N ALA A 756 -8.49 -10.06 -2.65
CA ALA A 756 -9.59 -10.39 -3.55
C ALA A 756 -9.69 -9.47 -4.77
N SER A 757 -8.92 -8.37 -4.82
CA SER A 757 -9.06 -7.29 -5.77
C SER A 757 -8.83 -7.67 -7.25
N LEU A 758 -9.22 -6.76 -8.17
CA LEU A 758 -9.05 -6.97 -9.61
C LEU A 758 -7.58 -6.80 -10.06
N PHE A 759 -6.90 -5.75 -9.58
CA PHE A 759 -5.56 -5.42 -10.08
C PHE A 759 -4.47 -6.30 -9.49
N ASP A 760 -4.49 -6.50 -8.18
CA ASP A 760 -3.44 -7.18 -7.42
C ASP A 760 -3.98 -8.39 -6.65
N GLY A 761 -5.04 -9.03 -7.15
CA GLY A 761 -5.72 -10.06 -6.39
C GLY A 761 -6.37 -11.15 -7.24
N MET A 762 -7.18 -11.94 -6.55
CA MET A 762 -7.78 -13.15 -7.09
C MET A 762 -8.84 -12.88 -8.15
N ALA A 763 -9.58 -11.74 -8.06
CA ALA A 763 -10.55 -11.37 -9.08
C ALA A 763 -9.89 -11.18 -10.46
N GLY A 764 -8.68 -10.60 -10.51
CA GLY A 764 -7.93 -10.47 -11.76
C GLY A 764 -7.45 -11.80 -12.32
N ILE A 765 -7.01 -12.71 -11.45
CA ILE A 765 -6.61 -14.07 -11.86
C ILE A 765 -7.82 -14.82 -12.42
N GLY A 766 -8.93 -14.84 -11.67
CA GLY A 766 -10.17 -15.50 -12.10
C GLY A 766 -10.74 -14.93 -13.40
N ASN A 767 -10.69 -13.60 -13.56
CA ASN A 767 -11.14 -12.92 -14.78
C ASN A 767 -10.30 -13.31 -16.00
N THR A 768 -8.97 -13.49 -15.85
CA THR A 768 -8.08 -14.00 -16.92
C THR A 768 -8.33 -15.47 -17.22
N LEU A 769 -8.64 -16.28 -16.20
CA LEU A 769 -9.01 -17.71 -16.40
C LEU A 769 -10.31 -17.87 -17.20
N ILE A 770 -11.28 -16.95 -17.07
CA ILE A 770 -12.47 -16.93 -17.96
C ILE A 770 -12.05 -16.67 -19.41
N ASP A 771 -11.10 -15.76 -19.66
CA ASP A 771 -10.55 -15.57 -21.02
C ASP A 771 -9.87 -16.83 -21.55
N CYS A 772 -9.14 -17.57 -20.71
CA CYS A 772 -8.52 -18.85 -21.05
C CYS A 772 -9.58 -19.91 -21.39
N PHE A 773 -10.68 -19.98 -20.60
CA PHE A 773 -11.81 -20.87 -20.88
C PHE A 773 -12.37 -20.60 -22.26
N HIS A 774 -12.68 -19.36 -22.60
CA HIS A 774 -13.21 -19.01 -23.93
C HIS A 774 -12.21 -19.24 -25.07
N SER A 775 -10.92 -19.02 -24.82
CA SER A 775 -9.90 -19.16 -25.88
C SER A 775 -9.48 -20.60 -26.16
N PHE A 776 -9.48 -21.47 -25.13
CA PHE A 776 -9.02 -22.86 -25.26
C PHE A 776 -10.14 -23.90 -25.20
N GLY A 777 -11.36 -23.53 -24.80
CA GLY A 777 -12.50 -24.44 -24.65
C GLY A 777 -12.34 -25.50 -23.55
N LYS A 778 -11.42 -25.32 -22.60
CA LYS A 778 -11.14 -26.28 -21.51
C LYS A 778 -11.88 -25.90 -20.24
N GLN A 779 -12.81 -26.75 -19.80
CA GLN A 779 -13.66 -26.53 -18.62
C GLN A 779 -12.82 -26.24 -17.36
N GLN A 780 -11.67 -26.87 -17.19
CA GLN A 780 -10.79 -26.70 -16.05
C GLN A 780 -10.45 -25.20 -15.72
N TYR A 781 -10.33 -24.35 -16.75
CA TYR A 781 -10.05 -22.93 -16.50
C TYR A 781 -11.25 -22.20 -15.89
N PHE A 782 -12.46 -22.60 -16.26
CA PHE A 782 -13.66 -22.06 -15.64
C PHE A 782 -13.82 -22.59 -14.20
N ASP A 783 -13.48 -23.85 -13.94
CA ASP A 783 -13.50 -24.42 -12.59
C ASP A 783 -12.52 -23.68 -11.68
N TRP A 784 -11.32 -23.37 -12.16
CA TRP A 784 -10.36 -22.54 -11.43
C TRP A 784 -10.83 -21.10 -11.23
N ALA A 785 -11.57 -20.53 -12.18
CA ALA A 785 -12.20 -19.22 -12.02
C ALA A 785 -13.29 -19.25 -10.95
N LEU A 786 -14.04 -20.36 -10.81
CA LEU A 786 -14.99 -20.57 -9.70
C LEU A 786 -14.30 -20.66 -8.34
N GLU A 787 -13.17 -21.35 -8.24
CA GLU A 787 -12.35 -21.39 -7.02
C GLU A 787 -11.87 -19.97 -6.65
N ALA A 788 -11.44 -19.18 -7.65
CA ALA A 788 -11.07 -17.77 -7.45
C ALA A 788 -12.26 -16.91 -6.98
N ALA A 789 -13.47 -17.15 -7.49
CA ALA A 789 -14.67 -16.46 -7.04
C ALA A 789 -15.03 -16.83 -5.59
N HIS A 790 -14.84 -18.09 -5.20
CA HIS A 790 -15.04 -18.53 -3.82
C HIS A 790 -14.05 -17.84 -2.86
N PHE A 791 -12.78 -17.70 -3.27
CA PHE A 791 -11.81 -16.94 -2.51
C PHE A 791 -12.23 -15.47 -2.35
N CYS A 792 -12.67 -14.82 -3.43
CA CYS A 792 -13.16 -13.43 -3.34
C CYS A 792 -14.34 -13.34 -2.37
N TRP A 793 -15.28 -14.29 -2.46
CA TRP A 793 -16.45 -14.34 -1.58
C TRP A 793 -16.09 -14.54 -0.11
N ALA A 794 -15.02 -15.24 0.20
CA ALA A 794 -14.52 -15.40 1.56
C ALA A 794 -13.96 -14.10 2.18
N HIS A 795 -13.84 -13.01 1.39
CA HIS A 795 -13.44 -11.68 1.87
C HIS A 795 -14.61 -10.71 2.05
N ARG A 796 -15.87 -11.18 1.87
CA ARG A 796 -17.05 -10.35 2.03
C ARG A 796 -17.17 -9.78 3.44
N ILE A 797 -17.62 -8.55 3.53
CA ILE A 797 -17.89 -7.82 4.77
C ILE A 797 -19.41 -7.52 4.77
N PRO A 798 -20.19 -8.03 5.72
CA PRO A 798 -21.55 -7.57 5.94
C PRO A 798 -21.50 -6.07 6.29
N TYR A 799 -22.05 -5.23 5.44
CA TYR A 799 -22.09 -3.78 5.67
C TYR A 799 -23.27 -3.40 6.57
N ASP A 800 -24.40 -4.04 6.32
CA ASP A 800 -25.58 -4.11 7.16
C ASP A 800 -26.23 -5.52 7.06
N ASN A 801 -27.48 -5.68 7.51
CA ASN A 801 -28.15 -6.99 7.51
C ASN A 801 -28.43 -7.54 6.10
N GLU A 802 -28.49 -6.68 5.08
CA GLU A 802 -28.93 -7.04 3.74
C GLU A 802 -27.83 -6.83 2.68
N THR A 803 -26.82 -6.01 2.96
CA THR A 803 -25.83 -5.60 1.97
C THR A 803 -24.41 -6.09 2.30
N ILE A 804 -23.59 -6.19 1.26
CA ILE A 804 -22.22 -6.72 1.33
C ILE A 804 -21.27 -5.76 0.61
N VAL A 805 -20.09 -5.57 1.19
CA VAL A 805 -18.97 -4.86 0.57
C VAL A 805 -17.69 -5.69 0.69
N PHE A 806 -16.62 -5.24 0.06
CA PHE A 806 -15.29 -5.86 0.18
C PHE A 806 -14.27 -4.86 0.69
N PRO A 807 -13.19 -5.35 1.31
CA PRO A 807 -12.07 -4.51 1.70
C PRO A 807 -11.24 -4.12 0.48
N ASP A 808 -10.35 -3.15 0.67
CA ASP A 808 -9.28 -2.85 -0.27
C ASP A 808 -8.25 -4.00 -0.35
N SER A 809 -7.29 -3.90 -1.28
CA SER A 809 -6.26 -4.93 -1.46
C SER A 809 -5.34 -5.13 -0.25
N TYR A 810 -5.28 -4.18 0.67
CA TYR A 810 -4.57 -4.31 1.94
C TYR A 810 -5.41 -4.92 3.06
N CYS A 811 -6.69 -5.18 2.82
CA CYS A 811 -7.70 -5.63 3.80
C CYS A 811 -7.86 -4.71 5.01
N GLN A 812 -7.47 -3.43 4.89
CA GLN A 812 -7.45 -2.48 6.01
C GLN A 812 -8.74 -1.66 6.13
N ARG A 813 -9.37 -1.32 5.00
CA ARG A 813 -10.58 -0.48 4.94
C ARG A 813 -11.53 -0.99 3.86
N ILE A 814 -12.79 -0.67 4.03
CA ILE A 814 -13.79 -0.87 2.97
C ILE A 814 -13.49 0.09 1.84
N SER A 815 -13.47 -0.43 0.60
CA SER A 815 -13.31 0.36 -0.60
C SER A 815 -14.32 -0.06 -1.66
N SER A 816 -14.92 0.92 -2.32
CA SER A 816 -15.86 0.71 -3.42
C SER A 816 -15.19 0.75 -4.80
N ASP A 817 -13.88 1.04 -4.87
CA ASP A 817 -13.18 1.31 -6.12
C ASP A 817 -13.06 0.10 -7.06
N TYR A 818 -12.71 0.42 -8.32
CA TYR A 818 -12.64 -0.52 -9.43
C TYR A 818 -11.44 -1.47 -9.33
N GLY A 819 -10.25 -0.96 -9.08
CA GLY A 819 -9.01 -1.75 -9.17
C GLY A 819 -8.72 -2.58 -7.93
N TYR A 820 -8.98 -2.00 -6.76
CA TYR A 820 -8.55 -2.54 -5.47
C TYR A 820 -9.69 -2.85 -4.51
N GLY A 821 -10.93 -2.47 -4.85
CA GLY A 821 -12.11 -2.55 -3.98
C GLY A 821 -13.26 -3.37 -4.56
N SER A 822 -14.45 -3.09 -4.04
CA SER A 822 -15.67 -3.88 -4.25
C SER A 822 -16.14 -3.91 -5.71
N MET A 823 -15.97 -2.82 -6.49
CA MET A 823 -16.50 -2.74 -7.84
C MET A 823 -15.85 -3.76 -8.78
N GLY A 824 -14.51 -3.85 -8.80
CA GLY A 824 -13.82 -4.83 -9.64
C GLY A 824 -14.13 -6.27 -9.26
N ILE A 825 -14.31 -6.54 -7.96
CA ILE A 825 -14.72 -7.86 -7.47
C ILE A 825 -16.16 -8.17 -7.94
N LEU A 826 -17.08 -7.21 -7.81
CA LEU A 826 -18.48 -7.36 -8.25
C LEU A 826 -18.58 -7.67 -9.75
N LEU A 827 -17.84 -6.94 -10.58
CA LEU A 827 -17.82 -7.15 -12.03
C LEU A 827 -17.26 -8.54 -12.37
N PHE A 828 -16.24 -9.00 -11.69
CA PHE A 828 -15.73 -10.36 -11.84
C PHE A 828 -16.78 -11.42 -11.45
N LEU A 829 -17.42 -11.29 -10.29
CA LEU A 829 -18.46 -12.21 -9.84
C LEU A 829 -19.66 -12.23 -10.79
N ASN A 830 -20.05 -11.08 -11.34
CA ASN A 830 -21.07 -10.98 -12.35
C ASN A 830 -20.66 -11.72 -13.63
N ARG A 831 -19.40 -11.58 -14.08
CA ARG A 831 -18.88 -12.29 -15.25
C ARG A 831 -18.80 -13.82 -15.05
N ILE A 832 -18.51 -14.31 -13.84
CA ILE A 832 -18.64 -15.73 -13.48
C ILE A 832 -20.08 -16.21 -13.72
N ARG A 833 -21.07 -15.45 -13.26
CA ARG A 833 -22.49 -15.78 -13.38
C ARG A 833 -22.95 -15.76 -14.84
N THR A 834 -22.61 -14.72 -15.60
CA THR A 834 -23.07 -14.54 -16.99
C THR A 834 -22.25 -15.35 -18.00
N ARG A 835 -21.05 -15.77 -17.66
CA ARG A 835 -20.06 -16.38 -18.55
C ARG A 835 -19.76 -15.55 -19.79
N GLU A 836 -19.80 -14.24 -19.65
CA GLU A 836 -19.63 -13.31 -20.76
C GLU A 836 -18.22 -13.41 -21.37
N ILE A 837 -18.16 -13.41 -22.72
CA ILE A 837 -16.89 -13.49 -23.45
C ILE A 837 -16.13 -12.17 -23.37
N ILE A 838 -16.84 -11.02 -23.36
CA ILE A 838 -16.23 -9.70 -23.25
C ILE A 838 -15.60 -9.55 -21.85
N ASN A 839 -14.36 -9.12 -21.83
CA ASN A 839 -13.63 -8.88 -20.59
C ASN A 839 -13.73 -7.40 -20.21
N PHE A 840 -14.54 -7.11 -19.20
CA PHE A 840 -14.76 -5.75 -18.68
C PHE A 840 -13.46 -5.01 -18.26
N ALA A 841 -12.42 -5.77 -17.91
CA ALA A 841 -11.13 -5.21 -17.46
C ALA A 841 -10.16 -4.88 -18.62
N ILE A 842 -10.50 -5.27 -19.85
CA ILE A 842 -9.75 -4.94 -21.07
C ILE A 842 -10.52 -3.86 -21.84
N PRO A 843 -10.07 -2.61 -21.80
CA PRO A 843 -10.70 -1.54 -22.58
C PRO A 843 -10.76 -1.86 -24.06
N LEU A 844 -11.87 -1.57 -24.72
CA LEU A 844 -12.16 -1.90 -26.13
C LEU A 844 -12.18 -3.41 -26.45
N ASP A 845 -12.40 -4.30 -25.48
CA ASP A 845 -12.45 -5.75 -25.78
C ASP A 845 -13.61 -6.09 -26.73
N ASP A 846 -14.75 -5.45 -26.60
CA ASP A 846 -15.89 -5.54 -27.51
C ASP A 846 -15.53 -5.11 -28.94
N PHE A 847 -14.87 -3.97 -29.09
CA PHE A 847 -14.40 -3.43 -30.37
C PHE A 847 -13.37 -4.36 -31.04
N ILE A 848 -12.37 -4.84 -30.28
CA ILE A 848 -11.33 -5.75 -30.78
C ILE A 848 -11.95 -7.07 -31.23
N ARG A 849 -12.82 -7.70 -30.42
CA ARG A 849 -13.47 -8.98 -30.73
C ARG A 849 -14.46 -8.88 -31.87
N GLY A 850 -15.26 -7.81 -31.95
CA GLY A 850 -16.19 -7.59 -33.04
C GLY A 850 -15.50 -7.43 -34.40
N ARG A 851 -14.26 -6.96 -34.47
CA ARG A 851 -13.44 -6.89 -35.69
C ARG A 851 -12.83 -8.26 -36.07
N LEU A 852 -12.45 -9.07 -35.06
CA LEU A 852 -12.00 -10.44 -35.27
C LEU A 852 -13.05 -11.32 -35.94
N GLU A 853 -14.31 -11.26 -35.50
CA GLU A 853 -15.42 -12.01 -36.10
C GLU A 853 -15.65 -11.62 -37.54
N LYS A 854 -15.60 -10.35 -37.87
CA LYS A 854 -15.74 -9.86 -39.26
C LYS A 854 -14.59 -10.34 -40.15
N ALA A 855 -13.35 -10.37 -39.63
CA ALA A 855 -12.21 -10.85 -40.39
C ALA A 855 -12.28 -12.38 -40.62
N ALA A 856 -12.71 -13.16 -39.62
CA ALA A 856 -12.92 -14.61 -39.75
C ALA A 856 -14.03 -14.95 -40.76
N LEU A 857 -15.14 -14.19 -40.78
CA LEU A 857 -16.21 -14.35 -41.75
C LEU A 857 -15.72 -14.06 -43.17
N LYS A 858 -14.92 -13.00 -43.37
CA LYS A 858 -14.39 -12.62 -44.68
C LYS A 858 -13.43 -13.68 -45.24
N ASN A 859 -12.62 -14.33 -44.41
CA ASN A 859 -11.74 -15.42 -44.80
C ASN A 859 -12.55 -16.68 -45.20
N LYS A 860 -13.61 -17.02 -44.49
CA LYS A 860 -14.49 -18.12 -44.85
C LYS A 860 -15.23 -17.89 -46.19
N PHE A 861 -15.58 -16.64 -46.52
CA PHE A 861 -16.18 -16.29 -47.82
C PHE A 861 -15.16 -16.30 -48.97
N ASN A 862 -13.87 -16.09 -48.70
CA ASN A 862 -12.83 -16.14 -49.73
C ASN A 862 -12.28 -17.57 -49.97
N GLU A 863 -12.52 -18.53 -49.07
CA GLU A 863 -12.19 -19.95 -49.22
C GLU A 863 -13.34 -20.80 -49.76
N SER A 864 -14.54 -20.25 -49.87
CA SER A 864 -15.71 -20.83 -50.54
C SER A 864 -15.89 -20.28 -51.93
#